data_42e761305bdf0295a74631f09949e126
#
_entry.id   42e761305bdf0295a74631f09949e126
#
_cell.length_a   1.000
_cell.length_b   1.000
_cell.length_c   1.000
_cell.angle_alpha   90.00
_cell.angle_beta   90.00
_cell.angle_gamma   90.00
#
_symmetry.space_group_name_H-M   'P 1'
#
loop_
_entity.id
_entity.type
_entity.pdbx_description
1 polymer ?
#
loop_
_entity_poly.entity_id
_entity_poly.type
_entity_poly.pdbx_seq_one_letter_code
_entity_poly.pdbx_strand_id
1 'polypeptide(L)'
;MLDSVIVVTDRRILDTQIRDTIPQFMQVGNTVAWAERSGDLTKAITDGKRIIVTTIEKFPYIVPQIGAEHKDNHFAIIIDEAHSGQSGRNSAQMNLALSGLASDDEMDNEDKINAMMEGRKLLNNASYFAFTATPKNKTLETFGVPYQDGDDIKHRPFHVYTMKQAIQEGFILDVLQYYTPIDSFYKLMKTVEDDPMFDKKRAQKKLRSFVESDSYTIAKKAAMMVDHFHEQVIAKGKIGGQARAMVVTSSIPRCIEYYYAINKCLADRRSPYKTIIAFSGENKFQGQEPPLTSAGLNGFPDAKIPKEFKKDPYRILIVADMFQTGFDEPLLHTMYVDKMLYDIKAVQTLSRLNRCCPKKYDTFVLDFANKPEIIQESFSRYYRTTILSGETDPNKLYDLVATMEEYQVFSNEDVERLVNLYLDGADRDKLDPTLDACTAVYKQLDMDDQIKFKSAAKAFVRTYGFLGAILPYGNADWERLSIFLNLLIPKLPSPREDDLSQGILETIDLESYRNEAREVMSIRLEDADTEVAPVPAGKVGHIVEPEMDLLSVILSNFNDMFGNINWNDADNVRRQILEIPAMVSKDEKYQNAMKNSDEQSARLESERALQQVIFSIMADNMELFKQFQDNPSFKKWLSDLVFNLTYNKDGKPYEIPVQNRKN
;
A
#
# COMPACT_ATOMS: atom_id res chain seq x y z
N MET A 1 2.45 -34.28 26.90
CA MET A 1 3.68 -34.20 26.05
C MET A 1 3.17 -33.87 24.66
N LEU A 2 3.86 -33.04 23.90
CA LEU A 2 3.42 -32.74 22.52
C LEU A 2 3.71 -33.93 21.61
N ASP A 3 2.72 -34.33 20.81
CA ASP A 3 2.85 -35.42 19.84
C ASP A 3 3.51 -34.93 18.55
N SER A 4 3.12 -33.76 18.05
CA SER A 4 3.73 -33.14 16.87
C SER A 4 3.80 -31.63 16.97
N VAL A 5 4.83 -31.07 16.36
CA VAL A 5 5.00 -29.61 16.11
C VAL A 5 4.77 -29.34 14.62
N ILE A 6 3.78 -28.51 14.31
CA ILE A 6 3.44 -28.14 12.93
C ILE A 6 3.94 -26.70 12.68
N VAL A 7 4.87 -26.55 11.75
CA VAL A 7 5.41 -25.25 11.35
C VAL A 7 4.70 -24.80 10.08
N VAL A 8 3.99 -23.68 10.17
CA VAL A 8 3.18 -23.12 9.09
C VAL A 8 3.87 -21.86 8.55
N THR A 9 4.22 -21.87 7.27
CA THR A 9 4.89 -20.75 6.60
C THR A 9 3.94 -20.06 5.60
N ASP A 10 4.14 -18.76 5.39
CA ASP A 10 3.31 -17.98 4.43
C ASP A 10 3.64 -18.35 2.96
N ARG A 11 4.91 -18.68 2.67
CA ARG A 11 5.37 -18.81 1.28
C ARG A 11 6.32 -19.98 1.06
N ARG A 12 6.29 -20.54 -0.16
CA ARG A 12 7.19 -21.62 -0.60
C ARG A 12 8.68 -21.28 -0.48
N ILE A 13 9.06 -20.00 -0.56
CA ILE A 13 10.46 -19.57 -0.41
C ILE A 13 10.90 -19.72 1.06
N LEU A 14 10.06 -19.32 2.01
CA LEU A 14 10.31 -19.51 3.46
C LEU A 14 10.32 -21.02 3.81
N ASP A 15 9.41 -21.78 3.23
CA ASP A 15 9.39 -23.25 3.33
C ASP A 15 10.73 -23.85 2.92
N THR A 16 11.32 -23.40 1.79
CA THR A 16 12.63 -23.87 1.34
C THR A 16 13.76 -23.46 2.30
N GLN A 17 13.75 -22.24 2.83
CA GLN A 17 14.77 -21.77 3.79
C GLN A 17 14.72 -22.59 5.10
N ILE A 18 13.52 -22.81 5.64
CA ILE A 18 13.31 -23.63 6.83
C ILE A 18 13.75 -25.08 6.54
N ARG A 19 13.43 -25.59 5.34
CA ARG A 19 13.81 -26.92 4.86
C ARG A 19 15.33 -27.12 4.84
N ASP A 20 16.08 -26.09 4.46
CA ASP A 20 17.53 -26.12 4.42
C ASP A 20 18.16 -25.93 5.81
N THR A 21 17.45 -25.27 6.73
CA THR A 21 17.97 -24.89 8.06
C THR A 21 17.70 -25.94 9.12
N ILE A 22 16.50 -26.50 9.21
CA ILE A 22 16.14 -27.48 10.26
C ILE A 22 17.07 -28.69 10.28
N PRO A 23 17.44 -29.32 9.13
CA PRO A 23 18.35 -30.47 9.14
C PRO A 23 19.73 -30.17 9.73
N GLN A 24 20.18 -28.90 9.68
CA GLN A 24 21.50 -28.51 10.23
C GLN A 24 21.54 -28.61 11.75
N PHE A 25 20.40 -28.53 12.42
CA PHE A 25 20.26 -28.61 13.87
C PHE A 25 19.82 -30.00 14.38
N MET A 26 19.47 -30.93 13.49
CA MET A 26 18.89 -32.22 13.86
C MET A 26 19.83 -33.38 13.57
N GLN A 27 20.13 -34.15 14.61
CA GLN A 27 20.95 -35.38 14.48
C GLN A 27 20.16 -36.60 13.96
N VAL A 28 18.82 -36.50 13.79
CA VAL A 28 17.96 -37.63 13.44
C VAL A 28 17.05 -37.28 12.25
N GLY A 29 17.42 -37.76 11.07
CA GLY A 29 16.75 -37.43 9.79
C GLY A 29 15.32 -37.94 9.58
N ASN A 30 14.77 -38.79 10.45
CA ASN A 30 13.44 -39.39 10.29
C ASN A 30 12.32 -38.71 11.10
N THR A 31 12.62 -37.58 11.75
CA THR A 31 11.72 -36.91 12.68
C THR A 31 10.93 -35.78 11.98
N VAL A 32 11.38 -35.30 10.82
CA VAL A 32 10.80 -34.18 10.07
C VAL A 32 10.07 -34.69 8.84
N ALA A 33 8.87 -34.19 8.60
CA ALA A 33 8.12 -34.39 7.35
C ALA A 33 7.83 -33.06 6.66
N TRP A 34 7.83 -33.10 5.33
CA TRP A 34 7.53 -31.97 4.46
C TRP A 34 6.22 -32.26 3.73
N ALA A 35 5.19 -31.51 4.03
CA ALA A 35 3.90 -31.69 3.40
C ALA A 35 3.76 -30.76 2.20
N GLU A 36 3.98 -31.29 1.00
CA GLU A 36 3.82 -30.56 -0.27
C GLU A 36 2.38 -30.57 -0.75
N ARG A 37 1.62 -31.59 -0.37
CA ARG A 37 0.18 -31.76 -0.64
C ARG A 37 -0.58 -31.98 0.66
N SER A 38 -1.91 -31.72 0.65
CA SER A 38 -2.75 -31.93 1.83
C SER A 38 -2.69 -33.40 2.34
N GLY A 39 -2.67 -34.38 1.44
CA GLY A 39 -2.54 -35.80 1.79
C GLY A 39 -1.20 -36.15 2.43
N ASP A 40 -0.11 -35.46 2.13
CA ASP A 40 1.21 -35.68 2.74
C ASP A 40 1.20 -35.32 4.22
N LEU A 41 0.41 -34.32 4.58
CA LEU A 41 0.32 -33.85 5.96
C LEU A 41 -0.50 -34.78 6.81
N THR A 42 -1.64 -35.26 6.34
CA THR A 42 -2.43 -36.30 7.02
C THR A 42 -1.56 -37.53 7.25
N LYS A 43 -0.84 -38.00 6.24
CA LYS A 43 0.09 -39.10 6.34
C LYS A 43 1.20 -38.85 7.36
N ALA A 44 1.80 -37.66 7.38
CA ALA A 44 2.85 -37.31 8.32
C ALA A 44 2.35 -37.35 9.79
N ILE A 45 1.11 -36.87 10.05
CA ILE A 45 0.49 -36.95 11.38
C ILE A 45 0.23 -38.42 11.76
N THR A 46 -0.36 -39.20 10.86
CA THR A 46 -0.63 -40.63 11.10
C THR A 46 0.64 -41.44 11.32
N ASP A 47 1.74 -41.14 10.59
CA ASP A 47 3.06 -41.72 10.74
C ASP A 47 3.79 -41.26 12.02
N GLY A 48 3.19 -40.40 12.85
CA GLY A 48 3.75 -39.91 14.12
C GLY A 48 4.99 -39.03 13.95
N LYS A 49 5.10 -38.27 12.87
CA LYS A 49 6.21 -37.34 12.66
C LYS A 49 6.19 -36.22 13.70
N ARG A 50 7.32 -35.97 14.35
CA ARG A 50 7.40 -34.97 15.43
C ARG A 50 7.45 -33.52 14.94
N ILE A 51 8.00 -33.26 13.77
CA ILE A 51 8.03 -31.92 13.16
C ILE A 51 7.47 -32.05 11.76
N ILE A 52 6.48 -31.24 11.45
CA ILE A 52 5.82 -31.21 10.14
C ILE A 52 5.85 -29.77 9.64
N VAL A 53 6.40 -29.54 8.45
CA VAL A 53 6.48 -28.22 7.84
C VAL A 53 5.49 -28.16 6.68
N THR A 54 4.67 -27.11 6.64
CA THR A 54 3.64 -26.90 5.63
C THR A 54 3.45 -25.43 5.33
N THR A 55 2.73 -25.10 4.25
CA THR A 55 2.37 -23.71 3.92
C THR A 55 0.96 -23.39 4.43
N ILE A 56 0.72 -22.10 4.70
CA ILE A 56 -0.55 -21.62 5.23
C ILE A 56 -1.74 -21.93 4.32
N GLU A 57 -1.50 -22.01 3.00
CA GLU A 57 -2.54 -22.35 2.02
C GLU A 57 -3.10 -23.77 2.21
N LYS A 58 -2.34 -24.67 2.80
CA LYS A 58 -2.71 -26.08 3.01
C LYS A 58 -3.28 -26.32 4.40
N PHE A 59 -2.99 -25.44 5.33
CA PHE A 59 -3.36 -25.59 6.73
C PHE A 59 -4.88 -25.69 6.97
N PRO A 60 -5.75 -24.91 6.30
CA PRO A 60 -7.20 -25.01 6.45
C PRO A 60 -7.78 -26.38 6.11
N TYR A 61 -7.15 -27.13 5.20
CA TYR A 61 -7.61 -28.49 4.79
C TYR A 61 -7.32 -29.56 5.85
N ILE A 62 -6.54 -29.22 6.87
CA ILE A 62 -6.00 -30.19 7.84
C ILE A 62 -6.65 -29.99 9.20
N VAL A 63 -7.03 -28.76 9.53
CA VAL A 63 -7.63 -28.42 10.83
C VAL A 63 -8.81 -29.33 11.17
N PRO A 64 -9.76 -29.60 10.24
CA PRO A 64 -10.86 -30.54 10.52
C PRO A 64 -10.41 -31.99 10.74
N GLN A 65 -9.40 -32.45 10.00
CA GLN A 65 -8.88 -33.83 10.12
C GLN A 65 -8.13 -34.02 11.42
N ILE A 66 -7.30 -33.06 11.85
CA ILE A 66 -6.63 -33.08 13.15
C ILE A 66 -7.68 -33.12 14.27
N GLY A 67 -8.75 -32.35 14.18
CA GLY A 67 -9.80 -32.29 15.19
C GLY A 67 -10.65 -33.55 15.28
N ALA A 68 -10.92 -34.24 14.18
CA ALA A 68 -11.81 -35.41 14.14
C ALA A 68 -11.10 -36.75 14.45
N GLU A 69 -9.94 -36.96 13.80
CA GLU A 69 -9.24 -38.25 13.85
C GLU A 69 -8.18 -38.36 14.98
N HIS A 70 -7.67 -37.21 15.46
CA HIS A 70 -6.56 -37.11 16.39
C HIS A 70 -6.91 -36.31 17.65
N LYS A 71 -8.13 -36.49 18.19
CA LYS A 71 -8.63 -35.74 19.37
C LYS A 71 -7.75 -35.92 20.62
N ASP A 72 -7.11 -37.05 20.76
CA ASP A 72 -6.26 -37.37 21.90
C ASP A 72 -4.82 -36.91 21.76
N ASN A 73 -4.44 -36.43 20.56
CA ASN A 73 -3.11 -35.92 20.30
C ASN A 73 -3.00 -34.43 20.66
N HIS A 74 -1.81 -34.03 21.13
CA HIS A 74 -1.51 -32.65 21.49
C HIS A 74 -0.53 -32.04 20.51
N PHE A 75 -0.92 -30.92 19.87
CA PHE A 75 -0.14 -30.23 18.84
C PHE A 75 0.42 -28.90 19.32
N ALA A 76 1.59 -28.52 18.82
CA ALA A 76 2.05 -27.15 18.83
C ALA A 76 2.07 -26.64 17.38
N ILE A 77 1.40 -25.52 17.12
CA ILE A 77 1.30 -24.93 15.80
C ILE A 77 2.08 -23.61 15.82
N ILE A 78 3.17 -23.58 15.07
CA ILE A 78 4.06 -22.43 14.94
C ILE A 78 3.74 -21.74 13.62
N ILE A 79 3.27 -20.50 13.67
CA ILE A 79 2.86 -19.72 12.49
C ILE A 79 3.89 -18.62 12.27
N ASP A 80 4.61 -18.70 11.17
CA ASP A 80 5.52 -17.64 10.74
C ASP A 80 4.79 -16.60 9.88
N GLU A 81 5.19 -15.34 9.98
CA GLU A 81 4.54 -14.19 9.32
C GLU A 81 3.02 -14.15 9.58
N ALA A 82 2.61 -14.34 10.84
CA ALA A 82 1.21 -14.48 11.25
C ALA A 82 0.29 -13.32 10.84
N HIS A 83 0.86 -12.18 10.45
CA HIS A 83 0.10 -11.05 9.93
C HIS A 83 -0.50 -11.28 8.53
N SER A 84 -0.02 -12.25 7.74
CA SER A 84 -0.46 -12.55 6.37
C SER A 84 -1.57 -13.60 6.31
N GLY A 85 -1.64 -14.49 7.29
CA GLY A 85 -2.43 -15.72 7.25
C GLY A 85 -3.96 -15.58 7.42
N GLN A 86 -4.47 -14.40 7.72
CA GLN A 86 -5.90 -14.20 8.04
C GLN A 86 -6.64 -13.27 7.08
N SER A 87 -6.20 -13.10 5.84
CA SER A 87 -6.97 -12.35 4.84
C SER A 87 -8.12 -13.20 4.31
N GLY A 88 -9.33 -12.64 4.23
CA GLY A 88 -10.57 -13.33 3.89
C GLY A 88 -10.62 -14.12 2.56
N ARG A 89 -9.56 -14.09 1.74
CA ARG A 89 -9.39 -14.99 0.57
C ARG A 89 -9.19 -16.45 0.99
N ASN A 90 -8.50 -16.69 2.09
CA ASN A 90 -8.27 -18.06 2.58
C ASN A 90 -9.53 -18.67 3.19
N SER A 91 -10.44 -17.83 3.73
CA SER A 91 -11.75 -18.30 4.21
C SER A 91 -12.66 -18.75 3.05
N ALA A 92 -12.64 -18.05 1.92
CA ALA A 92 -13.40 -18.47 0.74
C ALA A 92 -12.85 -19.75 0.11
N GLN A 93 -11.53 -19.92 0.08
CA GLN A 93 -10.89 -21.17 -0.37
C GLN A 93 -11.10 -22.33 0.61
N MET A 94 -11.16 -22.04 1.91
CA MET A 94 -11.53 -23.02 2.93
C MET A 94 -12.97 -23.49 2.77
N ASN A 95 -13.89 -22.59 2.50
CA ASN A 95 -15.28 -22.90 2.21
C ASN A 95 -15.44 -23.79 0.95
N LEU A 96 -14.62 -23.53 -0.07
CA LEU A 96 -14.60 -24.37 -1.29
C LEU A 96 -14.05 -25.78 -1.00
N ALA A 97 -13.07 -25.88 -0.10
CA ALA A 97 -12.46 -27.15 0.25
C ALA A 97 -13.35 -28.00 1.18
N LEU A 98 -14.07 -27.36 2.10
CA LEU A 98 -15.05 -28.03 2.95
C LEU A 98 -16.24 -28.54 2.14
N SER A 99 -16.68 -27.82 1.09
CA SER A 99 -17.70 -28.30 0.14
C SER A 99 -17.23 -29.49 -0.70
N GLY A 100 -15.91 -29.65 -0.90
CA GLY A 100 -15.31 -30.81 -1.58
C GLY A 100 -15.06 -32.02 -0.67
N LEU A 101 -15.04 -31.82 0.66
CA LEU A 101 -14.91 -32.89 1.66
C LEU A 101 -16.28 -33.49 2.05
N ALA A 102 -17.37 -32.78 1.79
CA ALA A 102 -18.72 -33.28 1.98
C ALA A 102 -19.19 -34.08 0.74
N SER A 103 -18.48 -35.14 0.40
CA SER A 103 -18.98 -36.16 -0.51
C SER A 103 -19.88 -37.21 0.21
N ASP A 104 -20.26 -36.96 1.46
CA ASP A 104 -21.32 -37.69 2.12
C ASP A 104 -22.68 -37.07 1.71
N ASP A 105 -23.40 -37.77 0.88
CA ASP A 105 -24.75 -37.44 0.37
C ASP A 105 -25.82 -37.31 1.48
N GLU A 106 -25.45 -37.37 2.75
CA GLU A 106 -26.38 -37.37 3.89
C GLU A 106 -26.39 -36.07 4.72
N MET A 107 -25.47 -35.12 4.51
CA MET A 107 -25.45 -33.85 5.27
C MET A 107 -26.37 -32.81 4.63
N ASP A 108 -27.29 -32.25 5.41
CA ASP A 108 -28.10 -31.12 4.96
C ASP A 108 -27.27 -29.80 4.94
N ASN A 109 -27.87 -28.75 4.35
CA ASN A 109 -27.14 -27.46 4.21
C ASN A 109 -26.92 -26.75 5.54
N GLU A 110 -27.72 -27.01 6.56
CA GLU A 110 -27.58 -26.50 7.92
C GLU A 110 -26.36 -27.15 8.60
N ASP A 111 -26.21 -28.46 8.45
CA ASP A 111 -25.04 -29.20 8.95
C ASP A 111 -23.76 -28.75 8.26
N LYS A 112 -23.78 -28.48 6.95
CA LYS A 112 -22.64 -27.92 6.20
C LYS A 112 -22.24 -26.54 6.73
N ILE A 113 -23.20 -25.65 7.01
CA ILE A 113 -22.94 -24.33 7.60
C ILE A 113 -22.35 -24.46 9.01
N ASN A 114 -22.92 -25.33 9.84
CA ASN A 114 -22.41 -25.57 11.17
C ASN A 114 -20.97 -26.13 11.15
N ALA A 115 -20.66 -27.05 10.25
CA ALA A 115 -19.31 -27.57 10.03
C ALA A 115 -18.34 -26.48 9.57
N MET A 116 -18.78 -25.55 8.71
CA MET A 116 -17.98 -24.41 8.30
C MET A 116 -17.68 -23.45 9.46
N MET A 117 -18.65 -23.18 10.34
CA MET A 117 -18.45 -22.33 11.51
C MET A 117 -17.47 -22.96 12.50
N GLU A 118 -17.60 -24.28 12.78
CA GLU A 118 -16.66 -24.99 13.66
C GLU A 118 -15.25 -25.08 13.05
N GLY A 119 -15.13 -25.31 11.75
CA GLY A 119 -13.85 -25.34 11.04
C GLY A 119 -13.08 -24.01 11.04
N ARG A 120 -13.71 -22.90 11.41
CA ARG A 120 -13.06 -21.58 11.57
C ARG A 120 -12.40 -21.43 12.94
N LYS A 121 -12.82 -22.18 13.94
CA LYS A 121 -12.31 -22.06 15.32
C LYS A 121 -10.92 -22.66 15.45
N LEU A 122 -10.16 -22.14 16.41
CA LEU A 122 -8.90 -22.72 16.81
C LEU A 122 -9.13 -24.10 17.44
N LEU A 123 -8.22 -25.04 17.19
CA LEU A 123 -8.31 -26.40 17.73
C LEU A 123 -8.10 -26.41 19.25
N ASN A 124 -8.95 -27.10 20.00
CA ASN A 124 -8.86 -27.21 21.47
C ASN A 124 -7.66 -28.06 21.94
N ASN A 125 -7.15 -28.95 21.09
CA ASN A 125 -6.00 -29.82 21.37
C ASN A 125 -4.68 -29.29 20.79
N ALA A 126 -4.62 -28.03 20.44
CA ALA A 126 -3.43 -27.38 19.89
C ALA A 126 -3.07 -26.10 20.63
N SER A 127 -1.77 -25.88 20.84
CA SER A 127 -1.20 -24.60 21.29
C SER A 127 -0.65 -23.84 20.11
N TYR A 128 -1.02 -22.57 19.97
CA TYR A 128 -0.65 -21.73 18.84
C TYR A 128 0.42 -20.72 19.24
N PHE A 129 1.47 -20.63 18.42
CA PHE A 129 2.57 -19.69 18.58
C PHE A 129 2.72 -18.89 17.29
N ALA A 130 2.37 -17.62 17.32
CA ALA A 130 2.41 -16.72 16.18
C ALA A 130 3.66 -15.82 16.25
N PHE A 131 4.49 -15.87 15.20
CA PHE A 131 5.67 -15.04 15.05
C PHE A 131 5.45 -14.03 13.94
N THR A 132 5.77 -12.76 14.20
CA THR A 132 5.70 -11.69 13.19
C THR A 132 6.53 -10.50 13.63
N ALA A 133 7.18 -9.83 12.66
CA ALA A 133 7.85 -8.54 12.89
C ALA A 133 6.86 -7.35 12.86
N THR A 134 5.67 -7.55 12.28
CA THR A 134 4.66 -6.49 12.07
C THR A 134 3.28 -6.97 12.50
N PRO A 135 3.01 -7.08 13.82
CA PRO A 135 1.73 -7.55 14.31
C PRO A 135 0.60 -6.60 13.91
N LYS A 136 -0.46 -7.17 13.34
CA LYS A 136 -1.72 -6.46 13.07
C LYS A 136 -2.63 -6.54 14.28
N ASN A 137 -3.63 -5.65 14.33
CA ASN A 137 -4.69 -5.68 15.33
C ASN A 137 -5.28 -7.09 15.51
N LYS A 138 -5.68 -7.76 14.41
CA LYS A 138 -6.19 -9.15 14.45
C LYS A 138 -5.21 -10.15 15.07
N THR A 139 -3.92 -10.02 14.75
CA THR A 139 -2.89 -10.91 15.30
C THR A 139 -2.73 -10.72 16.79
N LEU A 140 -2.75 -9.46 17.25
CA LEU A 140 -2.68 -9.16 18.68
C LEU A 140 -3.93 -9.61 19.44
N GLU A 141 -5.13 -9.43 18.88
CA GLU A 141 -6.39 -9.85 19.50
C GLU A 141 -6.50 -11.39 19.60
N THR A 142 -5.99 -12.12 18.57
CA THR A 142 -6.05 -13.60 18.56
C THR A 142 -4.96 -14.25 19.42
N PHE A 143 -3.73 -13.75 19.38
CA PHE A 143 -2.56 -14.41 19.95
C PHE A 143 -1.87 -13.61 21.07
N GLY A 144 -2.27 -12.35 21.28
CA GLY A 144 -1.72 -11.49 22.32
C GLY A 144 -2.21 -11.88 23.72
N VAL A 145 -1.50 -11.39 24.73
CA VAL A 145 -1.89 -11.55 26.13
C VAL A 145 -2.80 -10.41 26.53
N PRO A 146 -4.06 -10.67 26.88
CA PRO A 146 -4.97 -9.63 27.37
C PRO A 146 -4.52 -9.10 28.73
N TYR A 147 -4.70 -7.81 28.96
CA TYR A 147 -4.50 -7.15 30.25
C TYR A 147 -5.46 -5.98 30.41
N GLN A 148 -5.86 -5.69 31.67
CA GLN A 148 -6.75 -4.58 31.99
C GLN A 148 -5.96 -3.27 32.06
N ASP A 149 -6.44 -2.24 31.37
CA ASP A 149 -5.92 -0.87 31.44
C ASP A 149 -7.09 0.12 31.56
N GLY A 150 -7.40 0.54 32.80
CA GLY A 150 -8.63 1.26 33.09
C GLY A 150 -9.86 0.40 32.86
N ASP A 151 -10.80 0.88 32.05
CA ASP A 151 -12.04 0.16 31.69
C ASP A 151 -11.89 -0.72 30.45
N ASP A 152 -10.76 -0.60 29.72
CA ASP A 152 -10.50 -1.32 28.49
C ASP A 152 -9.65 -2.58 28.66
N ILE A 153 -9.94 -3.63 27.89
CA ILE A 153 -9.08 -4.80 27.75
C ILE A 153 -8.16 -4.57 26.56
N LYS A 154 -6.87 -4.43 26.84
CA LYS A 154 -5.83 -4.29 25.84
C LYS A 154 -5.07 -5.61 25.63
N HIS A 155 -4.46 -5.78 24.46
CA HIS A 155 -3.68 -6.96 24.13
C HIS A 155 -2.24 -6.57 23.79
N ARG A 156 -1.27 -7.27 24.36
CA ARG A 156 0.16 -7.11 24.10
C ARG A 156 0.78 -8.43 23.62
N PRO A 157 1.88 -8.39 22.86
CA PRO A 157 2.61 -9.61 22.52
C PRO A 157 3.06 -10.37 23.76
N PHE A 158 3.05 -11.69 23.69
CA PHE A 158 3.57 -12.55 24.78
C PHE A 158 5.06 -12.30 25.04
N HIS A 159 5.86 -12.17 23.97
CA HIS A 159 7.27 -11.86 24.02
C HIS A 159 7.65 -10.93 22.86
N VAL A 160 8.56 -10.01 23.09
CA VAL A 160 9.01 -9.03 22.09
C VAL A 160 10.53 -9.00 22.02
N TYR A 161 11.05 -9.11 20.79
CA TYR A 161 12.41 -8.71 20.44
C TYR A 161 12.29 -7.55 19.45
N THR A 162 12.47 -6.34 19.94
CA THR A 162 12.11 -5.13 19.19
C THR A 162 13.11 -4.84 18.07
N MET A 163 12.66 -4.11 17.04
CA MET A 163 13.55 -3.59 15.98
C MET A 163 14.68 -2.75 16.59
N LYS A 164 14.35 -1.92 17.58
CA LYS A 164 15.34 -1.12 18.32
C LYS A 164 16.44 -1.99 18.94
N GLN A 165 16.06 -3.05 19.65
CA GLN A 165 17.02 -3.98 20.25
C GLN A 165 17.92 -4.65 19.21
N ALA A 166 17.28 -5.14 18.11
CA ALA A 166 18.00 -5.81 17.03
C ALA A 166 19.03 -4.88 16.33
N ILE A 167 18.71 -3.59 16.20
CA ILE A 167 19.66 -2.57 15.67
C ILE A 167 20.79 -2.31 16.69
N GLN A 168 20.47 -2.14 17.97
CA GLN A 168 21.46 -1.88 19.01
C GLN A 168 22.43 -3.04 19.22
N GLU A 169 21.94 -4.28 19.10
CA GLU A 169 22.74 -5.49 19.23
C GLU A 169 23.46 -5.87 17.92
N GLY A 170 23.23 -5.13 16.83
CA GLY A 170 23.90 -5.34 15.54
C GLY A 170 23.42 -6.56 14.75
N PHE A 171 22.26 -7.14 15.11
CA PHE A 171 21.64 -8.22 14.34
C PHE A 171 21.04 -7.75 13.02
N ILE A 172 20.61 -6.48 12.98
CA ILE A 172 20.10 -5.82 11.76
C ILE A 172 20.69 -4.41 11.68
N LEU A 173 20.71 -3.87 10.44
CA LEU A 173 21.11 -2.49 10.18
C LEU A 173 19.88 -1.56 10.23
N ASP A 174 20.11 -0.31 10.62
CA ASP A 174 19.13 0.76 10.50
C ASP A 174 19.02 1.22 9.04
N VAL A 175 17.94 0.83 8.37
CA VAL A 175 17.71 1.14 6.96
C VAL A 175 17.30 2.59 6.70
N LEU A 176 16.93 3.31 7.75
CA LEU A 176 16.49 4.71 7.68
C LEU A 176 17.62 5.71 7.94
N GLN A 177 18.83 5.23 8.24
CA GLN A 177 19.98 6.09 8.55
C GLN A 177 20.44 6.92 7.34
N TYR A 178 20.36 6.37 6.12
CA TYR A 178 20.73 7.04 4.87
C TYR A 178 19.57 6.98 3.88
N TYR A 179 18.54 7.74 4.19
CA TYR A 179 17.34 7.88 3.38
C TYR A 179 17.41 9.17 2.55
N THR A 180 17.19 9.08 1.26
CA THR A 180 17.24 10.22 0.34
C THR A 180 15.91 10.33 -0.41
N PRO A 181 15.05 11.27 -0.07
CA PRO A 181 13.87 11.57 -0.86
C PRO A 181 14.29 12.26 -2.16
N ILE A 182 13.67 11.86 -3.26
CA ILE A 182 13.91 12.43 -4.58
C ILE A 182 12.68 13.23 -4.98
N ASP A 183 12.85 14.53 -5.14
CA ASP A 183 11.80 15.39 -5.65
C ASP A 183 11.74 15.33 -7.18
N SER A 184 10.54 15.22 -7.71
CA SER A 184 10.27 15.25 -9.14
C SER A 184 9.64 16.59 -9.50
N PHE A 185 10.27 17.30 -10.43
CA PHE A 185 9.81 18.60 -10.91
C PHE A 185 9.34 18.49 -12.35
N TYR A 186 8.15 19.00 -12.64
CA TYR A 186 7.61 19.09 -14.00
C TYR A 186 6.60 20.23 -14.09
N LYS A 187 6.39 20.72 -15.29
CA LYS A 187 5.56 21.88 -15.59
C LYS A 187 4.40 21.49 -16.51
N LEU A 188 3.21 21.97 -16.19
CA LEU A 188 2.03 21.84 -17.03
C LEU A 188 1.83 23.14 -17.82
N MET A 189 1.64 23.04 -19.13
CA MET A 189 1.73 24.18 -20.07
C MET A 189 0.45 24.50 -20.84
N LYS A 190 -0.78 24.34 -20.27
CA LYS A 190 -1.97 24.74 -21.03
C LYS A 190 -2.89 25.72 -20.31
N THR A 191 -3.42 26.66 -21.11
CA THR A 191 -4.62 27.43 -20.81
C THR A 191 -5.84 26.59 -21.20
N VAL A 192 -6.73 26.32 -20.26
CA VAL A 192 -7.96 25.56 -20.48
C VAL A 192 -9.04 26.56 -20.87
N GLU A 193 -9.62 26.43 -22.07
CA GLU A 193 -10.60 27.38 -22.58
C GLU A 193 -11.91 27.42 -21.79
N ASP A 194 -12.32 26.32 -21.16
CA ASP A 194 -13.58 26.19 -20.39
C ASP A 194 -13.42 25.97 -18.87
N ASP A 195 -12.26 26.05 -18.32
CA ASP A 195 -11.89 25.93 -16.91
C ASP A 195 -12.91 25.16 -16.00
N PRO A 196 -13.17 23.87 -16.26
CA PRO A 196 -14.16 23.10 -15.53
C PRO A 196 -13.75 22.81 -14.09
N MET A 197 -14.73 22.66 -13.20
CA MET A 197 -14.50 22.30 -11.80
C MET A 197 -14.23 20.79 -11.64
N PHE A 198 -13.17 20.44 -10.91
CA PHE A 198 -12.76 19.06 -10.64
C PHE A 198 -12.45 18.81 -9.16
N ASP A 199 -12.56 17.56 -8.73
CA ASP A 199 -12.01 17.15 -7.44
C ASP A 199 -10.49 17.30 -7.44
N LYS A 200 -9.98 18.21 -6.63
CA LYS A 200 -8.58 18.58 -6.51
C LYS A 200 -7.64 17.40 -6.27
N LYS A 201 -8.01 16.51 -5.33
CA LYS A 201 -7.17 15.35 -4.96
C LYS A 201 -7.13 14.30 -6.06
N ARG A 202 -8.27 14.08 -6.74
CA ARG A 202 -8.36 13.11 -7.85
C ARG A 202 -7.62 13.60 -9.08
N ALA A 203 -7.78 14.86 -9.43
CA ALA A 203 -7.08 15.48 -10.56
C ALA A 203 -5.55 15.45 -10.34
N GLN A 204 -5.06 15.87 -9.18
CA GLN A 204 -3.65 15.83 -8.84
C GLN A 204 -3.08 14.39 -8.88
N LYS A 205 -3.83 13.41 -8.38
CA LYS A 205 -3.43 11.99 -8.44
C LYS A 205 -3.32 11.47 -9.87
N LYS A 206 -4.27 11.83 -10.75
CA LYS A 206 -4.25 11.41 -12.17
C LYS A 206 -3.10 12.08 -12.93
N LEU A 207 -2.90 13.39 -12.75
CA LEU A 207 -1.80 14.15 -13.35
C LEU A 207 -0.44 13.56 -12.94
N ARG A 208 -0.26 13.31 -11.63
CA ARG A 208 0.95 12.68 -11.11
C ARG A 208 1.15 11.29 -11.71
N SER A 209 0.12 10.45 -11.72
CA SER A 209 0.18 9.10 -12.28
C SER A 209 0.58 9.12 -13.77
N PHE A 210 0.08 10.08 -14.53
CA PHE A 210 0.40 10.22 -15.96
C PHE A 210 1.87 10.62 -16.18
N VAL A 211 2.34 11.68 -15.52
CA VAL A 211 3.74 12.14 -15.64
C VAL A 211 4.70 11.05 -15.18
N GLU A 212 4.40 10.41 -14.07
CA GLU A 212 5.22 9.32 -13.56
C GLU A 212 5.20 8.07 -14.46
N SER A 213 4.19 7.86 -15.33
CA SER A 213 4.12 6.73 -16.27
C SER A 213 4.79 6.99 -17.62
N ASP A 214 5.27 8.18 -17.85
CA ASP A 214 5.90 8.50 -19.11
C ASP A 214 7.31 7.91 -19.24
N SER A 215 7.65 7.45 -20.43
CA SER A 215 8.92 6.78 -20.74
C SER A 215 10.15 7.69 -20.53
N TYR A 216 10.01 8.99 -20.77
CA TYR A 216 11.06 9.98 -20.55
C TYR A 216 11.35 10.15 -19.05
N THR A 217 10.30 10.23 -18.24
CA THR A 217 10.39 10.29 -16.78
C THR A 217 11.10 9.07 -16.21
N ILE A 218 10.70 7.87 -16.66
CA ILE A 218 11.32 6.60 -16.25
C ILE A 218 12.79 6.55 -16.67
N ALA A 219 13.14 7.01 -17.89
CA ALA A 219 14.51 7.07 -18.34
C ALA A 219 15.38 7.99 -17.47
N LYS A 220 14.86 9.16 -17.05
CA LYS A 220 15.58 10.08 -16.15
C LYS A 220 15.80 9.47 -14.77
N LYS A 221 14.77 8.86 -14.18
CA LYS A 221 14.90 8.14 -12.89
C LYS A 221 15.90 6.99 -13.01
N ALA A 222 15.83 6.19 -14.07
CA ALA A 222 16.76 5.09 -14.34
C ALA A 222 18.22 5.58 -14.46
N ALA A 223 18.44 6.71 -15.15
CA ALA A 223 19.77 7.31 -15.25
C ALA A 223 20.32 7.70 -13.87
N MET A 224 19.52 8.38 -13.04
CA MET A 224 19.91 8.74 -11.67
C MET A 224 20.22 7.51 -10.80
N MET A 225 19.40 6.44 -10.88
CA MET A 225 19.64 5.19 -10.16
C MET A 225 20.96 4.55 -10.54
N VAL A 226 21.25 4.47 -11.85
CA VAL A 226 22.47 3.87 -12.37
C VAL A 226 23.71 4.71 -12.02
N ASP A 227 23.62 6.03 -12.12
CA ASP A 227 24.72 6.94 -11.72
C ASP A 227 25.02 6.82 -10.24
N HIS A 228 23.98 6.91 -9.38
CA HIS A 228 24.14 6.69 -7.94
C HIS A 228 24.77 5.32 -7.64
N PHE A 229 24.30 4.25 -8.31
CA PHE A 229 24.85 2.92 -8.09
C PHE A 229 26.34 2.84 -8.41
N HIS A 230 26.78 3.42 -9.54
CA HIS A 230 28.18 3.42 -9.92
C HIS A 230 29.06 4.29 -8.99
N GLU A 231 28.59 5.50 -8.67
CA GLU A 231 29.38 6.48 -7.93
C GLU A 231 29.41 6.22 -6.41
N GLN A 232 28.25 5.91 -5.81
CA GLN A 232 28.11 5.80 -4.36
C GLN A 232 28.21 4.36 -3.84
N VAL A 233 27.98 3.38 -4.69
CA VAL A 233 27.99 1.96 -4.26
C VAL A 233 29.24 1.25 -4.80
N ILE A 234 29.42 1.23 -6.12
CA ILE A 234 30.52 0.49 -6.75
C ILE A 234 31.85 1.19 -6.54
N ALA A 235 31.95 2.48 -6.88
CA ALA A 235 33.20 3.25 -6.75
C ALA A 235 33.65 3.36 -5.27
N LYS A 236 32.71 3.33 -4.32
CA LYS A 236 33.00 3.31 -2.88
C LYS A 236 33.33 1.90 -2.34
N GLY A 237 33.29 0.87 -3.19
CA GLY A 237 33.63 -0.50 -2.79
C GLY A 237 32.69 -1.09 -1.73
N LYS A 238 31.42 -0.69 -1.70
CA LYS A 238 30.45 -1.15 -0.69
C LYS A 238 30.37 -2.69 -0.66
N ILE A 239 30.33 -3.23 0.56
CA ILE A 239 30.39 -4.69 0.84
C ILE A 239 31.61 -5.35 0.14
N GLY A 240 32.76 -4.67 0.15
CA GLY A 240 33.98 -5.18 -0.52
C GLY A 240 33.82 -5.31 -2.05
N GLY A 241 33.03 -4.44 -2.67
CA GLY A 241 32.73 -4.45 -4.11
C GLY A 241 31.63 -5.45 -4.52
N GLN A 242 30.95 -6.09 -3.58
CA GLN A 242 29.91 -7.08 -3.85
C GLN A 242 28.47 -6.56 -3.67
N ALA A 243 28.30 -5.30 -3.34
CA ALA A 243 27.01 -4.69 -3.08
C ALA A 243 26.05 -4.82 -4.29
N ARG A 244 24.77 -5.03 -3.98
CA ARG A 244 23.66 -5.16 -4.92
C ARG A 244 22.58 -4.14 -4.64
N ALA A 245 21.77 -3.85 -5.65
CA ALA A 245 20.65 -2.94 -5.55
C ALA A 245 19.33 -3.61 -5.93
N MET A 246 18.22 -3.10 -5.37
CA MET A 246 16.86 -3.47 -5.73
C MET A 246 16.11 -2.23 -6.19
N VAL A 247 15.35 -2.35 -7.28
CA VAL A 247 14.43 -1.32 -7.77
C VAL A 247 13.00 -1.80 -7.54
N VAL A 248 12.26 -1.10 -6.71
CA VAL A 248 10.87 -1.43 -6.34
C VAL A 248 9.93 -0.56 -7.13
N THR A 249 9.10 -1.17 -7.97
CA THR A 249 8.19 -0.48 -8.89
C THR A 249 6.72 -0.70 -8.52
N SER A 250 5.85 0.22 -8.95
CA SER A 250 4.44 0.23 -8.60
C SER A 250 3.58 -0.82 -9.32
N SER A 251 4.04 -1.31 -10.49
CA SER A 251 3.30 -2.26 -11.32
C SER A 251 4.21 -3.08 -12.22
N ILE A 252 3.67 -4.18 -12.80
CA ILE A 252 4.41 -5.04 -13.75
C ILE A 252 4.81 -4.26 -15.02
N PRO A 253 3.93 -3.48 -15.68
CA PRO A 253 4.35 -2.66 -16.82
C PRO A 253 5.52 -1.72 -16.49
N ARG A 254 5.47 -1.04 -15.32
CA ARG A 254 6.58 -0.19 -14.86
C ARG A 254 7.86 -0.98 -14.60
N CYS A 255 7.74 -2.17 -14.05
CA CYS A 255 8.88 -3.05 -13.84
C CYS A 255 9.60 -3.38 -15.17
N ILE A 256 8.83 -3.64 -16.22
CA ILE A 256 9.35 -3.92 -17.57
C ILE A 256 9.98 -2.65 -18.18
N GLU A 257 9.36 -1.50 -18.05
CA GLU A 257 9.90 -0.21 -18.53
C GLU A 257 11.24 0.12 -17.86
N TYR A 258 11.33 -0.01 -16.52
CA TYR A 258 12.59 0.16 -15.80
C TYR A 258 13.64 -0.86 -16.22
N TYR A 259 13.26 -2.11 -16.52
CA TYR A 259 14.19 -3.11 -17.01
C TYR A 259 14.86 -2.67 -18.33
N TYR A 260 14.10 -2.19 -19.29
CA TYR A 260 14.67 -1.68 -20.54
C TYR A 260 15.47 -0.39 -20.32
N ALA A 261 14.96 0.55 -19.55
CA ALA A 261 15.61 1.83 -19.30
C ALA A 261 16.96 1.66 -18.58
N ILE A 262 17.00 0.86 -17.51
CA ILE A 262 18.23 0.61 -16.74
C ILE A 262 19.25 -0.16 -17.58
N ASN A 263 18.83 -1.19 -18.33
CA ASN A 263 19.76 -1.91 -19.21
C ASN A 263 20.34 -1.00 -20.30
N LYS A 264 19.54 -0.09 -20.87
CA LYS A 264 20.02 0.94 -21.79
C LYS A 264 21.04 1.85 -21.11
N CYS A 265 20.74 2.37 -19.92
CA CYS A 265 21.66 3.22 -19.16
C CYS A 265 22.98 2.50 -18.83
N LEU A 266 22.94 1.22 -18.47
CA LEU A 266 24.13 0.41 -18.22
C LEU A 266 24.95 0.22 -19.47
N ALA A 267 24.32 -0.05 -20.63
CA ALA A 267 24.99 -0.18 -21.91
C ALA A 267 25.64 1.13 -22.36
N ASP A 268 24.95 2.26 -22.26
CA ASP A 268 25.45 3.59 -22.62
C ASP A 268 26.70 3.96 -21.79
N ARG A 269 26.76 3.52 -20.53
CA ARG A 269 27.90 3.71 -19.62
C ARG A 269 28.98 2.62 -19.73
N ARG A 270 28.80 1.65 -20.63
CA ARG A 270 29.67 0.49 -20.79
C ARG A 270 29.89 -0.27 -19.47
N SER A 271 28.84 -0.37 -18.66
CA SER A 271 28.88 -1.07 -17.39
C SER A 271 29.02 -2.58 -17.60
N PRO A 272 29.86 -3.28 -16.80
CA PRO A 272 29.95 -4.74 -16.86
C PRO A 272 28.75 -5.43 -16.18
N TYR A 273 27.89 -4.68 -15.49
CA TYR A 273 26.80 -5.23 -14.69
C TYR A 273 25.53 -5.44 -15.51
N LYS A 274 24.71 -6.37 -15.04
CA LYS A 274 23.40 -6.72 -15.63
C LYS A 274 22.28 -6.65 -14.59
N THR A 275 21.07 -6.56 -15.10
CA THR A 275 19.86 -6.58 -14.29
C THR A 275 19.21 -7.96 -14.30
N ILE A 276 18.41 -8.24 -13.25
CA ILE A 276 17.40 -9.30 -13.23
C ILE A 276 16.06 -8.62 -13.01
N ILE A 277 15.01 -9.13 -13.66
CA ILE A 277 13.64 -8.68 -13.47
C ILE A 277 12.82 -9.79 -12.79
N ALA A 278 11.90 -9.41 -11.90
CA ALA A 278 11.04 -10.36 -11.21
C ALA A 278 9.61 -9.84 -11.03
N PHE A 279 8.66 -10.53 -11.65
CA PHE A 279 7.22 -10.31 -11.51
C PHE A 279 6.45 -11.62 -11.73
N SER A 280 5.20 -11.69 -11.27
CA SER A 280 4.38 -12.90 -11.37
C SER A 280 3.51 -12.88 -12.62
N GLY A 281 3.37 -14.03 -13.27
CA GLY A 281 2.47 -14.23 -14.41
C GLY A 281 3.02 -13.69 -15.73
N GLU A 282 2.11 -13.48 -16.66
CA GLU A 282 2.38 -12.99 -18.02
C GLU A 282 1.83 -11.58 -18.18
N ASN A 283 2.52 -10.72 -18.93
CA ASN A 283 2.09 -9.35 -19.20
C ASN A 283 2.18 -9.01 -20.68
N LYS A 284 1.09 -8.50 -21.26
CA LYS A 284 1.08 -7.92 -22.61
C LYS A 284 1.63 -6.50 -22.53
N PHE A 285 2.85 -6.32 -22.94
CA PHE A 285 3.53 -5.04 -22.90
C PHE A 285 3.58 -4.41 -24.29
N GLN A 286 3.03 -3.21 -24.47
CA GLN A 286 3.03 -2.44 -25.74
C GLN A 286 2.60 -3.26 -26.98
N GLY A 287 1.66 -4.20 -26.81
CA GLY A 287 1.13 -5.01 -27.90
C GLY A 287 2.08 -6.13 -28.39
N GLN A 288 3.16 -6.41 -27.67
CA GLN A 288 4.07 -7.52 -28.01
C GLN A 288 3.39 -8.89 -27.82
N GLU A 289 3.57 -9.76 -28.79
CA GLU A 289 3.19 -11.17 -28.75
C GLU A 289 4.45 -12.04 -28.97
N PRO A 290 4.69 -13.08 -28.17
CA PRO A 290 3.92 -13.54 -27.02
C PRO A 290 4.04 -12.61 -25.79
N PRO A 291 3.13 -12.73 -24.80
CA PRO A 291 3.22 -11.96 -23.56
C PRO A 291 4.57 -12.16 -22.86
N LEU A 292 5.08 -11.11 -22.24
CA LEU A 292 6.35 -11.14 -21.53
C LEU A 292 6.21 -11.82 -20.17
N THR A 293 7.20 -12.65 -19.83
CA THR A 293 7.36 -13.25 -18.51
C THR A 293 8.72 -12.89 -17.93
N SER A 294 8.82 -12.88 -16.61
CA SER A 294 10.09 -12.70 -15.91
C SER A 294 11.15 -13.70 -16.37
N ALA A 295 10.80 -14.99 -16.49
CA ALA A 295 11.67 -16.03 -16.97
C ALA A 295 12.16 -15.80 -18.43
N GLY A 296 11.26 -15.34 -19.30
CA GLY A 296 11.58 -15.03 -20.70
C GLY A 296 12.57 -13.87 -20.83
N LEU A 297 12.39 -12.81 -20.06
CA LEU A 297 13.28 -11.64 -20.05
C LEU A 297 14.65 -11.94 -19.44
N ASN A 298 14.71 -12.76 -18.39
CA ASN A 298 15.96 -13.15 -17.74
C ASN A 298 16.72 -14.25 -18.51
N GLY A 299 16.05 -15.07 -19.32
CA GLY A 299 16.63 -16.25 -19.98
C GLY A 299 16.82 -17.46 -19.06
N PHE A 300 16.23 -17.44 -17.85
CA PHE A 300 16.23 -18.55 -16.90
C PHE A 300 14.96 -18.54 -16.01
N PRO A 301 14.55 -19.70 -15.44
CA PRO A 301 13.35 -19.80 -14.61
C PRO A 301 13.41 -18.95 -13.34
N ASP A 302 12.25 -18.42 -12.90
CA ASP A 302 12.11 -17.56 -11.72
C ASP A 302 12.67 -18.19 -10.44
N ALA A 303 12.56 -19.52 -10.28
CA ALA A 303 13.12 -20.23 -9.14
C ALA A 303 14.66 -20.11 -9.03
N LYS A 304 15.35 -19.76 -10.11
CA LYS A 304 16.80 -19.53 -10.12
C LYS A 304 17.19 -18.10 -9.76
N ILE A 305 16.25 -17.14 -9.77
CA ILE A 305 16.54 -15.71 -9.48
C ILE A 305 17.37 -15.54 -8.21
N PRO A 306 17.01 -16.13 -7.04
CA PRO A 306 17.79 -15.93 -5.82
C PRO A 306 19.24 -16.44 -5.92
N LYS A 307 19.49 -17.48 -6.69
CA LYS A 307 20.83 -18.03 -6.90
C LYS A 307 21.65 -17.24 -7.92
N GLU A 308 21.01 -16.83 -9.02
CA GLU A 308 21.68 -16.07 -10.08
C GLU A 308 21.97 -14.63 -9.62
N PHE A 309 21.09 -14.02 -8.83
CA PHE A 309 21.32 -12.67 -8.28
C PHE A 309 22.54 -12.60 -7.35
N LYS A 310 22.98 -13.72 -6.76
CA LYS A 310 24.21 -13.79 -5.96
C LYS A 310 25.51 -13.83 -6.78
N LYS A 311 25.44 -13.90 -8.10
CA LYS A 311 26.57 -14.04 -9.01
C LYS A 311 26.75 -12.80 -9.87
N ASP A 312 27.99 -12.49 -10.22
CA ASP A 312 28.28 -11.55 -11.28
C ASP A 312 27.87 -12.14 -12.64
N PRO A 313 27.40 -11.32 -13.58
CA PRO A 313 27.39 -9.85 -13.54
C PRO A 313 26.11 -9.22 -12.95
N TYR A 314 25.21 -9.98 -12.36
CA TYR A 314 23.91 -9.49 -11.89
C TYR A 314 24.04 -8.68 -10.59
N ARG A 315 23.74 -7.37 -10.67
CA ARG A 315 23.89 -6.43 -9.54
C ARG A 315 22.63 -5.64 -9.20
N ILE A 316 21.66 -5.60 -10.10
CA ILE A 316 20.42 -4.84 -9.93
C ILE A 316 19.23 -5.78 -10.14
N LEU A 317 18.34 -5.89 -9.14
CA LEU A 317 17.10 -6.65 -9.18
C LEU A 317 15.93 -5.69 -9.29
N ILE A 318 15.11 -5.80 -10.33
CA ILE A 318 13.96 -4.94 -10.59
C ILE A 318 12.70 -5.74 -10.29
N VAL A 319 11.83 -5.24 -9.40
CA VAL A 319 10.69 -5.99 -8.90
C VAL A 319 9.41 -5.15 -8.91
N ALA A 320 8.26 -5.80 -9.16
CA ALA A 320 6.95 -5.22 -8.90
C ALA A 320 6.47 -5.56 -7.48
N ASP A 321 5.94 -6.77 -7.25
CA ASP A 321 5.51 -7.26 -5.93
C ASP A 321 6.34 -8.45 -5.42
N MET A 322 6.99 -9.19 -6.32
CA MET A 322 7.87 -10.30 -5.95
C MET A 322 9.08 -9.80 -5.15
N PHE A 323 9.53 -10.62 -4.21
CA PHE A 323 10.72 -10.38 -3.37
C PHE A 323 10.67 -9.15 -2.44
N GLN A 324 9.58 -8.39 -2.42
CA GLN A 324 9.38 -7.33 -1.41
C GLN A 324 9.17 -7.92 0.00
N THR A 325 8.72 -9.17 0.08
CA THR A 325 8.60 -9.93 1.33
C THR A 325 9.25 -11.31 1.17
N GLY A 326 9.82 -11.86 2.25
CA GLY A 326 10.40 -13.21 2.26
C GLY A 326 11.71 -13.40 1.48
N PHE A 327 12.33 -12.34 0.93
CA PHE A 327 13.60 -12.43 0.21
C PHE A 327 14.78 -12.14 1.14
N ASP A 328 15.71 -13.07 1.21
CA ASP A 328 16.91 -12.97 2.04
C ASP A 328 18.16 -12.88 1.17
N GLU A 329 18.68 -11.65 1.02
CA GLU A 329 19.90 -11.36 0.29
C GLU A 329 20.78 -10.38 1.10
N PRO A 330 21.76 -10.88 1.87
CA PRO A 330 22.62 -10.04 2.71
C PRO A 330 23.43 -9.01 1.91
N LEU A 331 23.77 -9.29 0.64
CA LEU A 331 24.51 -8.38 -0.22
C LEU A 331 23.66 -7.22 -0.77
N LEU A 332 22.35 -7.23 -0.52
CA LEU A 332 21.46 -6.14 -0.90
C LEU A 332 21.78 -4.91 -0.06
N HIS A 333 22.34 -3.88 -0.68
CA HIS A 333 22.84 -2.67 -0.04
C HIS A 333 21.96 -1.45 -0.30
N THR A 334 21.45 -1.31 -1.53
CA THR A 334 20.75 -0.11 -1.97
C THR A 334 19.34 -0.45 -2.47
N MET A 335 18.37 0.37 -2.14
CA MET A 335 17.02 0.27 -2.68
C MET A 335 16.60 1.57 -3.35
N TYR A 336 16.09 1.45 -4.57
CA TYR A 336 15.46 2.52 -5.33
C TYR A 336 13.97 2.30 -5.33
N VAL A 337 13.22 3.22 -4.74
CA VAL A 337 11.78 3.06 -4.50
C VAL A 337 11.00 4.00 -5.41
N ASP A 338 10.26 3.44 -6.38
CA ASP A 338 9.27 4.15 -7.20
C ASP A 338 7.90 3.51 -7.04
N LYS A 339 7.50 3.40 -5.77
CA LYS A 339 6.23 2.83 -5.34
C LYS A 339 5.78 3.49 -4.05
N MET A 340 4.50 3.85 -3.97
CA MET A 340 3.92 4.30 -2.70
C MET A 340 3.95 3.18 -1.68
N LEU A 341 4.67 3.41 -0.59
CA LEU A 341 4.82 2.52 0.56
C LEU A 341 4.23 3.17 1.80
N TYR A 342 3.42 2.45 2.52
CA TYR A 342 2.84 2.90 3.79
C TYR A 342 2.60 1.70 4.70
N ASP A 343 2.58 1.97 6.00
CA ASP A 343 2.32 1.01 7.05
C ASP A 343 3.22 -0.25 6.93
N ILE A 344 2.67 -1.43 7.11
CA ILE A 344 3.39 -2.71 7.06
C ILE A 344 4.20 -2.88 5.77
N LYS A 345 3.69 -2.41 4.63
CA LYS A 345 4.41 -2.55 3.34
C LYS A 345 5.71 -1.76 3.32
N ALA A 346 5.76 -0.57 3.94
CA ALA A 346 6.99 0.20 4.05
C ALA A 346 8.05 -0.56 4.86
N VAL A 347 7.68 -1.04 6.03
CA VAL A 347 8.59 -1.80 6.90
C VAL A 347 9.08 -3.07 6.21
N GLN A 348 8.17 -3.88 5.66
CA GLN A 348 8.54 -5.16 5.03
C GLN A 348 9.42 -5.00 3.80
N THR A 349 9.19 -3.96 2.99
CA THR A 349 9.97 -3.70 1.79
C THR A 349 11.36 -3.18 2.14
N LEU A 350 11.45 -2.10 2.92
CA LEU A 350 12.73 -1.48 3.25
C LEU A 350 13.61 -2.36 4.14
N SER A 351 13.01 -3.16 5.02
CA SER A 351 13.74 -4.12 5.86
C SER A 351 14.44 -5.25 5.09
N ARG A 352 14.24 -5.36 3.76
CA ARG A 352 15.08 -6.27 2.94
C ARG A 352 16.55 -5.82 2.93
N LEU A 353 16.82 -4.56 3.20
CA LEU A 353 18.18 -4.02 3.32
C LEU A 353 18.87 -4.31 4.66
N ASN A 354 18.13 -4.61 5.71
CA ASN A 354 18.63 -4.64 7.08
C ASN A 354 19.53 -5.85 7.42
N ARG A 355 19.66 -6.82 6.51
CA ARG A 355 20.47 -8.03 6.73
C ARG A 355 21.94 -7.68 6.87
N CYS A 356 22.57 -8.16 7.95
CA CYS A 356 23.99 -8.00 8.20
C CYS A 356 24.81 -9.03 7.40
N CYS A 357 25.96 -8.60 6.91
CA CYS A 357 27.00 -9.48 6.40
C CYS A 357 28.37 -8.81 6.56
N PRO A 358 29.49 -9.57 6.45
CA PRO A 358 30.83 -8.99 6.53
C PRO A 358 31.04 -7.82 5.57
N LYS A 359 31.61 -6.71 6.05
CA LYS A 359 31.89 -5.47 5.29
C LYS A 359 30.64 -4.68 4.89
N LYS A 360 29.45 -4.98 5.43
CA LYS A 360 28.26 -4.17 5.27
C LYS A 360 28.00 -3.37 6.55
N TYR A 361 28.18 -2.06 6.47
CA TYR A 361 28.08 -1.13 7.61
C TYR A 361 26.96 -0.12 7.46
N ASP A 362 26.44 0.02 6.24
CA ASP A 362 25.38 0.95 5.89
C ASP A 362 24.47 0.39 4.79
N THR A 363 23.40 1.13 4.53
CA THR A 363 22.44 0.86 3.44
C THR A 363 21.95 2.19 2.88
N PHE A 364 21.57 2.23 1.61
CA PHE A 364 21.02 3.43 0.97
C PHE A 364 19.61 3.21 0.48
N VAL A 365 18.73 4.16 0.76
CA VAL A 365 17.39 4.23 0.17
C VAL A 365 17.27 5.53 -0.62
N LEU A 366 16.97 5.45 -1.92
CA LEU A 366 16.55 6.58 -2.73
C LEU A 366 15.09 6.41 -3.08
N ASP A 367 14.26 7.32 -2.62
CA ASP A 367 12.81 7.21 -2.71
C ASP A 367 12.23 8.31 -3.60
N PHE A 368 11.60 7.89 -4.71
CA PHE A 368 11.00 8.76 -5.73
C PHE A 368 9.49 8.97 -5.50
N ALA A 369 8.89 8.27 -4.54
CA ALA A 369 7.44 8.21 -4.41
C ALA A 369 6.92 8.67 -3.04
N ASN A 370 7.69 8.47 -1.96
CA ASN A 370 7.18 8.63 -0.61
C ASN A 370 7.78 9.85 0.10
N LYS A 371 6.98 10.47 0.95
CA LYS A 371 7.46 11.51 1.87
C LYS A 371 8.11 10.86 3.10
N PRO A 372 9.21 11.45 3.63
CA PRO A 372 9.89 10.92 4.82
C PRO A 372 8.98 10.71 6.02
N GLU A 373 7.99 11.60 6.22
CA GLU A 373 7.06 11.54 7.35
C GLU A 373 6.18 10.30 7.31
N ILE A 374 5.75 9.86 6.11
CA ILE A 374 4.94 8.64 5.92
C ILE A 374 5.76 7.39 6.28
N ILE A 375 7.03 7.38 5.87
CA ILE A 375 7.95 6.28 6.18
C ILE A 375 8.24 6.25 7.68
N GLN A 376 8.49 7.42 8.29
CA GLN A 376 8.70 7.55 9.73
C GLN A 376 7.51 7.01 10.52
N GLU A 377 6.28 7.45 10.19
CA GLU A 377 5.06 6.97 10.84
C GLU A 377 4.92 5.45 10.71
N SER A 378 5.16 4.90 9.49
CA SER A 378 5.07 3.47 9.23
C SER A 378 6.03 2.66 10.09
N PHE A 379 7.29 3.10 10.24
CA PHE A 379 8.29 2.40 11.04
C PHE A 379 8.09 2.60 12.54
N SER A 380 7.66 3.77 13.00
CA SER A 380 7.44 4.07 14.41
C SER A 380 6.49 3.09 15.07
N ARG A 381 5.49 2.58 14.32
CA ARG A 381 4.53 1.57 14.82
C ARG A 381 5.17 0.24 15.23
N TYR A 382 6.32 -0.11 14.66
CA TYR A 382 6.97 -1.41 14.85
C TYR A 382 8.39 -1.30 15.44
N TYR A 383 8.79 -0.08 15.79
CA TYR A 383 10.13 0.16 16.32
C TYR A 383 10.32 -0.40 17.74
N ARG A 384 9.28 -0.29 18.56
CA ARG A 384 9.16 -0.90 19.88
C ARG A 384 7.99 -1.89 19.92
N THR A 385 7.24 -1.88 21.02
CA THR A 385 6.09 -2.78 21.22
C THR A 385 4.83 -2.19 20.60
N THR A 386 4.11 -2.99 19.81
CA THR A 386 2.77 -2.65 19.32
C THR A 386 1.73 -3.26 20.25
N ILE A 387 0.82 -2.43 20.78
CA ILE A 387 -0.23 -2.81 21.72
C ILE A 387 -1.59 -2.58 21.05
N LEU A 388 -2.52 -3.53 21.17
CA LEU A 388 -3.90 -3.36 20.76
C LEU A 388 -4.66 -2.59 21.84
N SER A 389 -5.29 -1.47 21.48
CA SER A 389 -5.93 -0.55 22.43
C SER A 389 -7.31 -0.99 22.93
N GLY A 390 -7.89 -2.05 22.37
CA GLY A 390 -9.19 -2.58 22.76
C GLY A 390 -9.60 -3.80 21.94
N GLU A 391 -10.72 -4.43 22.29
CA GLU A 391 -11.29 -5.56 21.57
C GLU A 391 -12.23 -5.10 20.44
N THR A 392 -12.37 -5.93 19.41
CA THR A 392 -13.29 -5.67 18.31
C THR A 392 -14.73 -5.91 18.76
N ASP A 393 -15.58 -4.88 18.67
CA ASP A 393 -16.98 -4.96 19.07
C ASP A 393 -17.83 -5.77 18.06
N PRO A 394 -18.38 -6.94 18.47
CA PRO A 394 -19.21 -7.77 17.58
C PRO A 394 -20.53 -7.09 17.18
N ASN A 395 -21.05 -6.13 17.99
CA ASN A 395 -22.32 -5.47 17.72
C ASN A 395 -22.28 -4.63 16.44
N LYS A 396 -21.11 -4.18 16.04
CA LYS A 396 -20.94 -3.47 14.78
C LYS A 396 -21.25 -4.30 13.53
N LEU A 397 -21.31 -5.64 13.63
CA LEU A 397 -21.79 -6.46 12.52
C LEU A 397 -23.27 -6.22 12.25
N TYR A 398 -24.09 -6.01 13.30
CA TYR A 398 -25.51 -5.68 13.13
C TYR A 398 -25.67 -4.31 12.41
N ASP A 399 -24.86 -3.31 12.77
CA ASP A 399 -24.89 -1.99 12.12
C ASP A 399 -24.55 -2.10 10.62
N LEU A 400 -23.57 -2.96 10.27
CA LEU A 400 -23.21 -3.19 8.87
C LEU A 400 -24.30 -3.93 8.08
N VAL A 401 -24.98 -4.90 8.70
CA VAL A 401 -26.12 -5.60 8.10
C VAL A 401 -27.24 -4.59 7.87
N ALA A 402 -27.66 -3.83 8.89
CA ALA A 402 -28.69 -2.81 8.78
C ALA A 402 -28.37 -1.78 7.67
N THR A 403 -27.13 -1.30 7.60
CA THR A 403 -26.68 -0.40 6.52
C THR A 403 -26.84 -1.00 5.14
N MET A 404 -26.58 -2.30 4.95
CA MET A 404 -26.73 -2.96 3.63
C MET A 404 -28.21 -3.18 3.29
N GLU A 405 -29.05 -3.51 4.28
CA GLU A 405 -30.49 -3.73 4.11
C GLU A 405 -31.22 -2.45 3.68
N GLU A 406 -30.76 -1.26 4.11
CA GLU A 406 -31.33 0.02 3.68
C GLU A 406 -31.35 0.19 2.16
N TYR A 407 -30.39 -0.36 1.44
CA TYR A 407 -30.26 -0.23 -0.01
C TYR A 407 -31.05 -1.28 -0.81
N GLN A 408 -31.60 -2.30 -0.15
CA GLN A 408 -32.40 -3.36 -0.76
C GLN A 408 -31.78 -4.00 -2.01
N VAL A 409 -30.44 -4.12 -2.05
CA VAL A 409 -29.69 -4.73 -3.17
C VAL A 409 -29.93 -6.23 -3.25
N PHE A 410 -30.21 -6.86 -2.12
CA PHE A 410 -30.54 -8.28 -1.98
C PHE A 410 -31.58 -8.49 -0.89
N SER A 411 -32.27 -9.62 -0.93
CA SER A 411 -33.19 -10.10 0.11
C SER A 411 -32.60 -11.30 0.84
N ASN A 412 -33.17 -11.64 2.01
CA ASN A 412 -32.78 -12.86 2.74
C ASN A 412 -33.08 -14.14 1.90
N GLU A 413 -34.15 -14.12 1.07
CA GLU A 413 -34.47 -15.20 0.15
C GLU A 413 -33.41 -15.38 -0.94
N ASP A 414 -32.79 -14.28 -1.42
CA ASP A 414 -31.69 -14.34 -2.38
C ASP A 414 -30.45 -14.94 -1.75
N VAL A 415 -30.16 -14.57 -0.49
CA VAL A 415 -29.05 -15.13 0.28
C VAL A 415 -29.23 -16.63 0.47
N GLU A 416 -30.40 -17.07 0.97
CA GLU A 416 -30.70 -18.50 1.19
C GLU A 416 -30.63 -19.30 -0.10
N ARG A 417 -31.30 -18.85 -1.14
CA ARG A 417 -31.34 -19.53 -2.42
C ARG A 417 -29.96 -19.73 -3.02
N LEU A 418 -29.16 -18.67 -3.03
CA LEU A 418 -27.80 -18.70 -3.62
C LEU A 418 -26.87 -19.57 -2.79
N VAL A 419 -26.92 -19.45 -1.47
CA VAL A 419 -26.05 -20.23 -0.58
C VAL A 419 -26.41 -21.70 -0.64
N ASN A 420 -27.70 -22.08 -0.69
CA ASN A 420 -28.12 -23.47 -0.87
C ASN A 420 -27.60 -24.05 -2.19
N LEU A 421 -27.76 -23.34 -3.29
CA LEU A 421 -27.21 -23.77 -4.59
C LEU A 421 -25.66 -23.91 -4.53
N TYR A 422 -25.00 -23.00 -3.87
CA TYR A 422 -23.54 -23.04 -3.70
C TYR A 422 -23.09 -24.25 -2.88
N LEU A 423 -23.77 -24.55 -1.76
CA LEU A 423 -23.48 -25.70 -0.91
C LEU A 423 -23.81 -27.06 -1.57
N ASP A 424 -24.77 -27.07 -2.49
CA ASP A 424 -25.14 -28.24 -3.32
C ASP A 424 -24.14 -28.45 -4.48
N GLY A 425 -23.07 -27.61 -4.57
CA GLY A 425 -22.08 -27.74 -5.64
C GLY A 425 -22.58 -27.33 -7.02
N ALA A 426 -23.59 -26.44 -7.10
CA ALA A 426 -24.13 -25.97 -8.38
C ALA A 426 -23.07 -25.20 -9.19
N ASP A 427 -23.04 -25.42 -10.49
CA ASP A 427 -22.19 -24.68 -11.42
C ASP A 427 -22.52 -23.18 -11.39
N ARG A 428 -21.49 -22.36 -11.73
CA ARG A 428 -21.56 -20.90 -11.69
C ARG A 428 -22.76 -20.33 -12.49
N ASP A 429 -23.13 -20.98 -13.60
CA ASP A 429 -24.27 -20.57 -14.44
C ASP A 429 -25.59 -20.56 -13.67
N LYS A 430 -25.75 -21.38 -12.61
CA LYS A 430 -26.92 -21.39 -11.74
C LYS A 430 -26.89 -20.33 -10.64
N LEU A 431 -25.69 -19.88 -10.24
CA LEU A 431 -25.49 -18.84 -9.23
C LEU A 431 -25.62 -17.44 -9.85
N ASP A 432 -25.14 -17.27 -11.07
CA ASP A 432 -25.07 -15.99 -11.77
C ASP A 432 -26.38 -15.23 -11.89
N PRO A 433 -27.55 -15.86 -12.17
CA PRO A 433 -28.81 -15.13 -12.29
C PRO A 433 -29.19 -14.33 -11.03
N THR A 434 -28.99 -14.90 -9.84
CA THR A 434 -29.27 -14.20 -8.57
C THR A 434 -28.28 -13.04 -8.37
N LEU A 435 -26.99 -13.28 -8.62
CA LEU A 435 -25.96 -12.25 -8.49
C LEU A 435 -26.14 -11.11 -9.50
N ASP A 436 -26.57 -11.42 -10.72
CA ASP A 436 -26.82 -10.43 -11.76
C ASP A 436 -28.05 -9.58 -11.46
N ALA A 437 -29.11 -10.17 -10.88
CA ALA A 437 -30.28 -9.44 -10.39
C ALA A 437 -29.88 -8.44 -9.30
N CYS A 438 -29.14 -8.87 -8.29
CA CYS A 438 -28.61 -7.97 -7.24
C CYS A 438 -27.69 -6.89 -7.81
N THR A 439 -26.84 -7.24 -8.77
CA THR A 439 -25.98 -6.27 -9.46
C THR A 439 -26.77 -5.23 -10.25
N ALA A 440 -27.90 -5.61 -10.84
CA ALA A 440 -28.79 -4.70 -11.55
C ALA A 440 -29.43 -3.68 -10.60
N VAL A 441 -29.87 -4.10 -9.42
CA VAL A 441 -30.38 -3.19 -8.37
C VAL A 441 -29.29 -2.24 -7.90
N TYR A 442 -28.10 -2.78 -7.59
CA TYR A 442 -26.95 -1.96 -7.18
C TYR A 442 -26.60 -0.85 -8.20
N LYS A 443 -26.69 -1.14 -9.50
CA LYS A 443 -26.42 -0.16 -10.57
C LYS A 443 -27.46 0.96 -10.65
N GLN A 444 -28.65 0.78 -10.06
CA GLN A 444 -29.70 1.81 -10.00
C GLN A 444 -29.51 2.78 -8.83
N LEU A 445 -28.71 2.42 -7.83
CA LEU A 445 -28.36 3.30 -6.74
C LEU A 445 -27.54 4.49 -7.27
N ASP A 446 -27.63 5.62 -6.59
CA ASP A 446 -26.69 6.72 -6.88
C ASP A 446 -25.24 6.35 -6.51
N MET A 447 -24.30 7.16 -6.97
CA MET A 447 -22.87 6.87 -6.81
C MET A 447 -22.44 6.79 -5.34
N ASP A 448 -23.02 7.62 -4.49
CA ASP A 448 -22.70 7.68 -3.07
C ASP A 448 -23.21 6.45 -2.33
N ASP A 449 -24.41 6.00 -2.67
CA ASP A 449 -25.04 4.81 -2.09
C ASP A 449 -24.36 3.52 -2.60
N GLN A 450 -23.91 3.48 -3.86
CA GLN A 450 -23.05 2.40 -4.35
C GLN A 450 -21.75 2.28 -3.55
N ILE A 451 -21.11 3.40 -3.23
CA ILE A 451 -19.86 3.44 -2.42
C ILE A 451 -20.14 2.95 -0.99
N LYS A 452 -21.22 3.44 -0.36
CA LYS A 452 -21.60 3.07 1.01
C LYS A 452 -21.93 1.58 1.10
N PHE A 453 -22.81 1.09 0.23
CA PHE A 453 -23.17 -0.33 0.18
C PHE A 453 -21.94 -1.23 0.01
N LYS A 454 -21.12 -0.98 -1.02
CA LYS A 454 -19.93 -1.80 -1.31
C LYS A 454 -18.88 -1.74 -0.19
N SER A 455 -18.77 -0.60 0.49
CA SER A 455 -17.90 -0.43 1.65
C SER A 455 -18.40 -1.22 2.86
N ALA A 456 -19.70 -1.16 3.15
CA ALA A 456 -20.34 -1.93 4.22
C ALA A 456 -20.21 -3.43 3.99
N ALA A 457 -20.48 -3.91 2.76
CA ALA A 457 -20.35 -5.31 2.39
C ALA A 457 -18.89 -5.82 2.58
N LYS A 458 -17.91 -5.09 2.11
CA LYS A 458 -16.48 -5.43 2.31
C LYS A 458 -16.08 -5.39 3.79
N ALA A 459 -16.59 -4.44 4.54
CA ALA A 459 -16.34 -4.32 5.98
C ALA A 459 -16.94 -5.51 6.73
N PHE A 460 -18.18 -5.90 6.41
CA PHE A 460 -18.83 -7.07 7.00
C PHE A 460 -18.02 -8.35 6.76
N VAL A 461 -17.71 -8.68 5.51
CA VAL A 461 -16.93 -9.88 5.17
C VAL A 461 -15.58 -9.92 5.91
N ARG A 462 -14.89 -8.78 5.97
CA ARG A 462 -13.60 -8.69 6.66
C ARG A 462 -13.73 -8.87 8.17
N THR A 463 -14.72 -8.23 8.80
CA THR A 463 -14.91 -8.24 10.25
C THR A 463 -15.47 -9.58 10.70
N TYR A 464 -16.48 -10.11 10.00
CA TYR A 464 -17.04 -11.43 10.30
C TYR A 464 -16.00 -12.54 10.08
N GLY A 465 -15.23 -12.49 8.99
CA GLY A 465 -14.16 -13.46 8.74
C GLY A 465 -13.09 -13.49 9.84
N PHE A 466 -12.95 -12.42 10.63
CA PHE A 466 -12.10 -12.39 11.82
C PHE A 466 -12.86 -12.85 13.07
N LEU A 467 -13.99 -12.24 13.38
CA LEU A 467 -14.76 -12.54 14.58
C LEU A 467 -15.27 -13.98 14.62
N GLY A 468 -15.63 -14.55 13.47
CA GLY A 468 -16.04 -15.94 13.36
C GLY A 468 -14.99 -16.96 13.81
N ALA A 469 -13.71 -16.56 13.87
CA ALA A 469 -12.61 -17.39 14.38
C ALA A 469 -12.42 -17.33 15.91
N ILE A 470 -12.85 -16.24 16.55
CA ILE A 470 -12.58 -15.97 17.97
C ILE A 470 -13.84 -15.93 18.83
N LEU A 471 -15.02 -15.70 18.25
CA LEU A 471 -16.26 -15.69 19.02
C LEU A 471 -16.59 -17.10 19.55
N PRO A 472 -17.06 -17.20 20.81
CA PRO A 472 -17.40 -18.49 21.42
C PRO A 472 -18.69 -19.10 20.83
N TYR A 473 -19.48 -18.32 20.09
CA TYR A 473 -20.74 -18.73 19.45
C TYR A 473 -20.69 -18.52 17.95
N GLY A 474 -21.42 -19.31 17.20
CA GLY A 474 -21.63 -19.15 15.77
C GLY A 474 -22.94 -18.41 15.46
N ASN A 475 -23.02 -17.80 14.29
CA ASN A 475 -24.25 -17.21 13.75
C ASN A 475 -24.40 -17.66 12.29
N ALA A 476 -25.36 -18.55 12.06
CA ALA A 476 -25.58 -19.17 10.76
C ALA A 476 -26.00 -18.14 9.69
N ASP A 477 -26.77 -17.10 10.05
CA ASP A 477 -27.20 -16.08 9.12
C ASP A 477 -26.03 -15.20 8.66
N TRP A 478 -25.11 -14.88 9.57
CA TRP A 478 -23.89 -14.17 9.22
C TRP A 478 -22.95 -15.01 8.35
N GLU A 479 -22.91 -16.34 8.57
CA GLU A 479 -22.13 -17.23 7.72
C GLU A 479 -22.72 -17.25 6.29
N ARG A 480 -24.04 -17.43 6.16
CA ARG A 480 -24.72 -17.36 4.86
C ARG A 480 -24.48 -16.04 4.17
N LEU A 481 -24.67 -14.94 4.89
CA LEU A 481 -24.42 -13.59 4.35
C LEU A 481 -22.96 -13.40 3.92
N SER A 482 -22.01 -13.93 4.68
CA SER A 482 -20.58 -13.87 4.33
C SER A 482 -20.28 -14.61 3.04
N ILE A 483 -20.85 -15.82 2.85
CA ILE A 483 -20.71 -16.61 1.63
C ILE A 483 -21.31 -15.83 0.43
N PHE A 484 -22.54 -15.36 0.59
CA PHE A 484 -23.25 -14.57 -0.43
C PHE A 484 -22.45 -13.33 -0.86
N LEU A 485 -22.01 -12.52 0.08
CA LEU A 485 -21.28 -11.29 -0.21
C LEU A 485 -19.91 -11.55 -0.86
N ASN A 486 -19.22 -12.64 -0.50
CA ASN A 486 -17.98 -13.02 -1.17
C ASN A 486 -18.18 -13.33 -2.66
N LEU A 487 -19.35 -13.82 -3.05
CA LEU A 487 -19.71 -14.07 -4.45
C LEU A 487 -20.23 -12.80 -5.14
N LEU A 488 -20.97 -11.93 -4.43
CA LEU A 488 -21.56 -10.71 -4.98
C LEU A 488 -20.53 -9.59 -5.20
N ILE A 489 -19.67 -9.28 -4.21
CA ILE A 489 -18.74 -8.14 -4.25
C ILE A 489 -17.87 -8.09 -5.52
N PRO A 490 -17.31 -9.20 -6.03
CA PRO A 490 -16.53 -9.19 -7.27
C PRO A 490 -17.35 -8.79 -8.53
N LYS A 491 -18.66 -9.02 -8.53
CA LYS A 491 -19.56 -8.64 -9.64
C LYS A 491 -20.02 -7.18 -9.60
N LEU A 492 -19.95 -6.53 -8.42
CA LEU A 492 -20.35 -5.14 -8.29
C LEU A 492 -19.35 -4.23 -9.02
N PRO A 493 -19.78 -3.42 -10.00
CA PRO A 493 -18.89 -2.50 -10.70
C PRO A 493 -18.32 -1.47 -9.73
N SER A 494 -17.16 -0.92 -10.05
CA SER A 494 -16.70 0.30 -9.41
C SER A 494 -17.53 1.46 -9.95
N PRO A 495 -17.89 2.45 -9.11
CA PRO A 495 -18.53 3.68 -9.62
C PRO A 495 -17.69 4.23 -10.77
N ARG A 496 -18.34 4.65 -11.85
CA ARG A 496 -17.66 5.24 -13.00
C ARG A 496 -17.05 6.56 -12.55
N GLU A 497 -15.76 6.64 -12.53
CA GLU A 497 -15.05 7.92 -12.47
C GLU A 497 -15.18 8.58 -13.85
N ASP A 498 -15.60 9.84 -13.91
CA ASP A 498 -15.56 10.61 -15.14
C ASP A 498 -14.13 10.62 -15.67
N ASP A 499 -13.99 10.35 -16.96
CA ASP A 499 -12.68 10.25 -17.61
C ASP A 499 -12.08 11.64 -17.81
N LEU A 500 -11.36 12.13 -16.79
CA LEU A 500 -10.60 13.37 -16.82
C LEU A 500 -9.40 13.32 -17.79
N SER A 501 -9.18 12.17 -18.47
CA SER A 501 -7.97 11.97 -19.27
C SER A 501 -8.00 12.69 -20.64
N GLN A 502 -9.17 12.99 -21.20
CA GLN A 502 -9.32 13.47 -22.59
C GLN A 502 -8.97 14.94 -22.83
N GLY A 503 -8.49 15.71 -21.93
CA GLY A 503 -8.09 17.12 -22.17
C GLY A 503 -6.86 17.52 -21.39
N ILE A 504 -6.56 16.80 -20.33
CA ILE A 504 -5.48 17.13 -19.39
C ILE A 504 -4.13 16.58 -19.90
N LEU A 505 -4.15 15.42 -20.55
CA LEU A 505 -2.94 14.67 -20.91
C LEU A 505 -2.14 15.29 -22.06
N GLU A 506 -2.79 16.06 -22.94
CA GLU A 506 -2.14 16.77 -24.07
C GLU A 506 -1.37 18.02 -23.64
N THR A 507 -1.36 18.34 -22.35
CA THR A 507 -0.92 19.64 -21.83
C THR A 507 0.37 19.59 -21.05
N ILE A 508 0.98 18.43 -20.90
CA ILE A 508 2.17 18.24 -20.05
C ILE A 508 3.43 18.41 -20.88
N ASP A 509 4.30 19.33 -20.47
CA ASP A 509 5.65 19.46 -21.01
C ASP A 509 6.57 18.44 -20.29
N LEU A 510 6.69 17.26 -20.89
CA LEU A 510 7.54 16.20 -20.37
C LEU A 510 9.04 16.49 -20.50
N GLU A 511 9.43 17.40 -21.41
CA GLU A 511 10.83 17.81 -21.58
C GLU A 511 11.33 18.63 -20.38
N SER A 512 10.42 19.27 -19.63
CA SER A 512 10.74 20.01 -18.41
C SER A 512 11.01 19.12 -17.19
N TYR A 513 10.75 17.80 -17.28
CA TYR A 513 10.89 16.89 -16.17
C TYR A 513 12.35 16.74 -15.70
N ARG A 514 12.58 16.95 -14.41
CA ARG A 514 13.87 16.71 -13.76
C ARG A 514 13.67 16.13 -12.37
N ASN A 515 14.66 15.38 -11.91
CA ASN A 515 14.75 14.84 -10.56
C ASN A 515 15.88 15.55 -9.82
N GLU A 516 15.62 15.87 -8.56
CA GLU A 516 16.63 16.42 -7.66
C GLU A 516 16.64 15.57 -6.38
N ALA A 517 17.83 15.09 -6.00
CA ALA A 517 18.00 14.44 -4.72
C ALA A 517 18.07 15.52 -3.63
N ARG A 518 17.25 15.37 -2.59
CA ARG A 518 17.44 16.15 -1.36
C ARG A 518 18.69 15.67 -0.63
N GLU A 519 19.10 16.39 0.40
CA GLU A 519 20.16 15.95 1.28
C GLU A 519 19.81 14.59 1.90
N VAL A 520 20.85 13.74 2.06
CA VAL A 520 20.72 12.47 2.76
C VAL A 520 20.32 12.76 4.21
N MET A 521 19.22 12.17 4.64
CA MET A 521 18.72 12.36 6.00
C MET A 521 18.71 11.05 6.78
N SER A 522 18.78 11.16 8.10
CA SER A 522 18.49 10.08 9.02
C SER A 522 17.09 10.28 9.59
N ILE A 523 16.17 9.38 9.28
CA ILE A 523 14.83 9.39 9.86
C ILE A 523 14.92 8.80 11.27
N ARG A 524 14.73 9.63 12.29
CA ARG A 524 14.75 9.21 13.69
C ARG A 524 13.37 8.72 14.11
N LEU A 525 13.34 7.56 14.76
CA LEU A 525 12.13 6.96 15.29
C LEU A 525 12.00 7.28 16.80
N GLU A 526 10.78 7.55 17.24
CA GLU A 526 10.49 7.80 18.64
C GLU A 526 10.63 6.52 19.47
N ASP A 527 11.17 6.66 20.68
CA ASP A 527 11.37 5.56 21.62
C ASP A 527 10.13 5.37 22.51
N ALA A 528 9.00 5.05 21.88
CA ALA A 528 7.73 4.85 22.54
C ALA A 528 7.02 3.59 22.00
N ASP A 529 6.24 2.93 22.87
CA ASP A 529 5.32 1.88 22.45
C ASP A 529 4.14 2.51 21.68
N THR A 530 3.63 1.80 20.69
CA THR A 530 2.56 2.31 19.82
C THR A 530 1.28 1.52 20.01
N GLU A 531 0.15 2.21 20.18
CA GLU A 531 -1.16 1.59 20.24
C GLU A 531 -1.79 1.53 18.84
N VAL A 532 -2.40 0.38 18.52
CA VAL A 532 -3.22 0.19 17.32
C VAL A 532 -4.66 -0.04 17.71
N ALA A 533 -5.59 0.58 16.99
CA ALA A 533 -7.01 0.40 17.22
C ALA A 533 -7.45 -1.05 16.89
N PRO A 534 -8.51 -1.58 17.54
CA PRO A 534 -9.12 -2.86 17.18
C PRO A 534 -9.57 -2.85 15.71
N VAL A 535 -9.96 -4.02 15.19
CA VAL A 535 -10.41 -4.11 13.79
C VAL A 535 -11.53 -3.12 13.57
N PRO A 536 -11.37 -2.12 12.70
CA PRO A 536 -12.44 -1.18 12.44
C PRO A 536 -13.59 -1.96 11.79
N ALA A 537 -14.67 -2.17 12.50
CA ALA A 537 -15.96 -2.47 11.94
C ALA A 537 -16.35 -1.20 11.18
N GLY A 538 -16.14 -1.23 9.88
CA GLY A 538 -16.37 -0.17 8.93
C GLY A 538 -16.62 1.25 9.48
N LYS A 539 -15.69 2.16 9.30
CA LYS A 539 -16.13 3.48 8.88
C LYS A 539 -16.83 3.23 7.54
N VAL A 540 -18.15 3.17 7.52
CA VAL A 540 -18.98 3.40 6.34
C VAL A 540 -18.35 4.61 5.70
N GLY A 541 -17.86 4.48 4.44
CA GLY A 541 -17.01 5.49 3.85
C GLY A 541 -17.63 6.87 4.07
N HIS A 542 -17.01 7.67 4.93
CA HIS A 542 -17.32 9.09 4.94
C HIS A 542 -16.94 9.56 3.55
N ILE A 543 -17.94 9.94 2.78
CA ILE A 543 -17.75 10.73 1.59
C ILE A 543 -17.07 11.98 2.12
N VAL A 544 -15.77 12.08 1.90
CA VAL A 544 -15.09 13.36 2.00
C VAL A 544 -15.74 14.16 0.90
N GLU A 545 -16.52 15.19 1.26
CA GLU A 545 -17.05 16.12 0.26
C GLU A 545 -15.91 16.48 -0.68
N PRO A 546 -16.08 16.28 -1.99
CA PRO A 546 -15.02 16.55 -2.94
C PRO A 546 -14.64 18.03 -2.80
N GLU A 547 -13.38 18.29 -2.54
CA GLU A 547 -12.83 19.65 -2.53
C GLU A 547 -12.75 20.10 -3.99
N MET A 548 -13.88 20.61 -4.51
CA MET A 548 -14.01 21.05 -5.90
C MET A 548 -13.20 22.34 -6.11
N ASP A 549 -12.41 22.36 -7.15
CA ASP A 549 -11.62 23.54 -7.53
C ASP A 549 -11.57 23.66 -9.05
N LEU A 550 -11.36 24.88 -9.55
CA LEU A 550 -11.18 25.10 -10.97
C LEU A 550 -9.91 24.40 -11.46
N LEU A 551 -9.96 23.83 -12.65
CA LEU A 551 -8.82 23.11 -13.22
C LEU A 551 -7.58 24.00 -13.31
N SER A 552 -7.75 25.28 -13.69
CA SER A 552 -6.68 26.26 -13.71
C SER A 552 -6.01 26.45 -12.35
N VAL A 553 -6.80 26.47 -11.26
CA VAL A 553 -6.29 26.57 -9.87
C VAL A 553 -5.56 25.29 -9.48
N ILE A 554 -6.10 24.12 -9.85
CA ILE A 554 -5.46 22.83 -9.60
C ILE A 554 -4.13 22.74 -10.34
N LEU A 555 -4.08 23.13 -11.60
CA LEU A 555 -2.87 23.15 -12.42
C LEU A 555 -1.85 24.17 -11.90
N SER A 556 -2.30 25.35 -11.48
CA SER A 556 -1.46 26.38 -10.86
C SER A 556 -0.84 25.86 -9.55
N ASN A 557 -1.65 25.33 -8.65
CA ASN A 557 -1.18 24.75 -7.37
C ASN A 557 -0.24 23.58 -7.59
N PHE A 558 -0.45 22.79 -8.65
CA PHE A 558 0.40 21.68 -9.01
C PHE A 558 1.75 22.18 -9.57
N ASN A 559 1.75 23.19 -10.42
CA ASN A 559 2.97 23.85 -10.90
C ASN A 559 3.73 24.55 -9.77
N ASP A 560 3.03 25.09 -8.78
CA ASP A 560 3.63 25.75 -7.62
C ASP A 560 4.32 24.76 -6.68
N MET A 561 3.78 23.58 -6.50
CA MET A 561 4.44 22.52 -5.74
C MET A 561 5.70 21.99 -6.44
N PHE A 562 5.77 22.09 -7.77
CA PHE A 562 6.83 21.53 -8.60
C PHE A 562 7.56 22.60 -9.44
N GLY A 563 7.36 23.89 -9.13
CA GLY A 563 7.97 25.02 -9.86
C GLY A 563 9.49 25.09 -9.73
N ASN A 564 10.14 25.55 -10.80
CA ASN A 564 11.60 25.60 -11.01
C ASN A 564 12.38 26.60 -10.14
N ILE A 565 11.88 26.97 -8.96
CA ILE A 565 12.52 27.97 -8.11
C ILE A 565 13.04 27.29 -6.86
N ASN A 566 14.35 27.21 -6.71
CA ASN A 566 14.97 26.80 -5.46
C ASN A 566 14.85 27.94 -4.45
N TRP A 567 14.00 27.79 -3.45
CA TRP A 567 13.86 28.72 -2.37
C TRP A 567 14.71 28.28 -1.17
N ASN A 568 15.54 29.15 -0.63
CA ASN A 568 16.32 28.87 0.57
C ASN A 568 15.44 28.77 1.83
N ASP A 569 14.26 29.43 1.81
CA ASP A 569 13.24 29.35 2.86
C ASP A 569 11.83 29.24 2.24
N ALA A 570 11.53 28.07 1.72
CA ALA A 570 10.28 27.78 1.00
C ALA A 570 9.01 28.04 1.83
N ASP A 571 9.05 27.80 3.14
CA ASP A 571 7.90 27.99 4.01
C ASP A 571 7.58 29.47 4.26
N ASN A 572 8.60 30.28 4.41
CA ASN A 572 8.45 31.73 4.58
C ASN A 572 7.96 32.37 3.28
N VAL A 573 8.55 32.00 2.15
CA VAL A 573 8.13 32.45 0.83
C VAL A 573 6.66 32.08 0.55
N ARG A 574 6.27 30.84 0.85
CA ARG A 574 4.89 30.37 0.69
C ARG A 574 3.91 31.18 1.53
N ARG A 575 4.26 31.49 2.77
CA ARG A 575 3.44 32.32 3.67
C ARG A 575 3.25 33.72 3.10
N GLN A 576 4.33 34.33 2.64
CA GLN A 576 4.29 35.66 2.06
C GLN A 576 3.47 35.70 0.74
N ILE A 577 3.62 34.72 -0.14
CA ILE A 577 2.81 34.62 -1.37
C ILE A 577 1.31 34.53 -1.03
N LEU A 578 0.92 33.83 0.04
CA LEU A 578 -0.48 33.76 0.48
C LEU A 578 -1.00 35.09 1.06
N GLU A 579 -0.14 35.94 1.59
CA GLU A 579 -0.50 37.25 2.15
C GLU A 579 -0.56 38.37 1.08
N ILE A 580 0.18 38.24 -0.02
CA ILE A 580 0.26 39.24 -1.08
C ILE A 580 -1.12 39.62 -1.65
N PRO A 581 -2.05 38.69 -1.97
CA PRO A 581 -3.39 39.08 -2.47
C PRO A 581 -4.17 39.97 -1.51
N ALA A 582 -4.10 39.68 -0.21
CA ALA A 582 -4.75 40.49 0.82
C ALA A 582 -4.12 41.88 0.95
N MET A 583 -2.82 42.01 0.73
CA MET A 583 -2.12 43.30 0.72
C MET A 583 -2.47 44.13 -0.53
N VAL A 584 -2.43 43.49 -1.69
CA VAL A 584 -2.77 44.16 -3.01
C VAL A 584 -4.22 44.62 -3.03
N SER A 585 -5.16 43.81 -2.52
CA SER A 585 -6.58 44.15 -2.50
C SER A 585 -6.93 45.36 -1.62
N LYS A 586 -6.00 45.81 -0.75
CA LYS A 586 -6.17 47.03 0.08
C LYS A 586 -5.74 48.31 -0.61
N ASP A 587 -5.12 48.23 -1.79
CA ASP A 587 -4.72 49.44 -2.54
C ASP A 587 -5.96 50.21 -3.04
N GLU A 588 -6.09 51.47 -2.63
CA GLU A 588 -7.26 52.30 -2.94
C GLU A 588 -7.48 52.50 -4.44
N LYS A 589 -6.40 52.62 -5.24
CA LYS A 589 -6.51 52.81 -6.68
C LYS A 589 -6.98 51.52 -7.35
N TYR A 590 -6.52 50.37 -6.90
CA TYR A 590 -7.00 49.11 -7.40
C TYR A 590 -8.46 48.87 -7.04
N GLN A 591 -8.88 49.19 -5.80
CA GLN A 591 -10.29 49.09 -5.38
C GLN A 591 -11.18 50.02 -6.21
N ASN A 592 -10.73 51.24 -6.51
CA ASN A 592 -11.45 52.15 -7.37
C ASN A 592 -11.53 51.67 -8.81
N ALA A 593 -10.48 51.08 -9.33
CA ALA A 593 -10.47 50.51 -10.68
C ALA A 593 -11.42 49.31 -10.79
N MET A 594 -11.48 48.44 -9.79
CA MET A 594 -12.42 47.31 -9.78
C MET A 594 -13.90 47.79 -9.85
N LYS A 595 -14.22 48.89 -9.13
CA LYS A 595 -15.60 49.42 -9.06
C LYS A 595 -16.03 50.20 -10.26
N ASN A 596 -15.13 50.98 -10.82
CA ASN A 596 -15.48 52.07 -11.73
C ASN A 596 -14.84 51.96 -13.14
N SER A 597 -14.00 50.94 -13.36
CA SER A 597 -13.29 50.77 -14.64
C SER A 597 -13.55 49.39 -15.26
N ASP A 598 -13.08 49.21 -16.48
CA ASP A 598 -13.07 47.90 -17.13
C ASP A 598 -12.01 46.95 -16.52
N GLU A 599 -12.13 45.70 -16.86
CA GLU A 599 -11.24 44.64 -16.33
C GLU A 599 -9.76 44.87 -16.69
N GLN A 600 -9.47 45.41 -17.89
CA GLN A 600 -8.11 45.72 -18.31
C GLN A 600 -7.47 46.82 -17.48
N SER A 601 -8.23 47.87 -17.17
CA SER A 601 -7.78 48.96 -16.30
C SER A 601 -7.59 48.49 -14.85
N ALA A 602 -8.50 47.65 -14.37
CA ALA A 602 -8.35 47.03 -13.05
C ALA A 602 -7.11 46.13 -12.98
N ARG A 603 -6.78 45.38 -14.04
CA ARG A 603 -5.60 44.55 -14.13
C ARG A 603 -4.29 45.34 -14.07
N LEU A 604 -4.22 46.46 -14.80
CA LEU A 604 -3.08 47.37 -14.73
C LEU A 604 -2.84 47.94 -13.34
N GLU A 605 -3.91 48.36 -12.65
CA GLU A 605 -3.79 48.86 -11.29
C GLU A 605 -3.44 47.72 -10.28
N SER A 606 -3.92 46.48 -10.48
CA SER A 606 -3.50 45.34 -9.71
C SER A 606 -1.99 45.04 -9.87
N GLU A 607 -1.47 45.08 -11.09
CA GLU A 607 -0.04 44.89 -11.36
C GLU A 607 0.82 45.98 -10.71
N ARG A 608 0.35 47.23 -10.72
CA ARG A 608 1.00 48.36 -10.05
C ARG A 608 1.02 48.15 -8.53
N ALA A 609 -0.13 47.81 -7.94
CA ALA A 609 -0.24 47.55 -6.52
C ALA A 609 0.64 46.36 -6.10
N LEU A 610 0.67 45.28 -6.90
CA LEU A 610 1.53 44.15 -6.68
C LEU A 610 3.02 44.53 -6.67
N GLN A 611 3.46 45.36 -7.62
CA GLN A 611 4.85 45.83 -7.60
C GLN A 611 5.18 46.60 -6.32
N GLN A 612 4.28 47.45 -5.82
CA GLN A 612 4.49 48.15 -4.55
C GLN A 612 4.56 47.21 -3.35
N VAL A 613 3.69 46.21 -3.29
CA VAL A 613 3.70 45.18 -2.23
C VAL A 613 5.01 44.40 -2.27
N ILE A 614 5.46 43.97 -3.46
CA ILE A 614 6.73 43.25 -3.62
C ILE A 614 7.91 44.10 -3.15
N PHE A 615 7.93 45.39 -3.44
CA PHE A 615 8.93 46.34 -2.95
C PHE A 615 8.88 46.44 -1.40
N SER A 616 7.69 46.44 -0.80
CA SER A 616 7.55 46.57 0.64
C SER A 616 8.06 45.35 1.39
N ILE A 617 7.97 44.13 0.82
CA ILE A 617 8.46 42.89 1.41
C ILE A 617 9.92 42.56 1.06
N MET A 618 10.61 43.42 0.30
CA MET A 618 12.01 43.20 -0.09
C MET A 618 12.96 43.02 1.10
N ALA A 619 12.74 43.77 2.16
CA ALA A 619 13.57 43.68 3.38
C ALA A 619 13.41 42.33 4.11
N ASP A 620 12.23 41.75 4.03
CA ASP A 620 11.87 40.50 4.70
C ASP A 620 12.17 39.26 3.85
N ASN A 621 12.18 39.43 2.49
CA ASN A 621 12.44 38.32 1.57
C ASN A 621 13.08 38.82 0.26
N MET A 622 14.40 38.94 0.29
CA MET A 622 15.21 39.35 -0.86
C MET A 622 15.09 38.35 -2.04
N GLU A 623 14.87 37.10 -1.76
CA GLU A 623 14.80 36.05 -2.78
C GLU A 623 13.51 36.15 -3.59
N LEU A 624 12.36 36.32 -2.93
CA LEU A 624 11.06 36.55 -3.60
C LEU A 624 11.11 37.81 -4.47
N PHE A 625 11.74 38.89 -3.95
CA PHE A 625 11.95 40.12 -4.69
C PHE A 625 12.79 39.89 -5.97
N LYS A 626 13.93 39.21 -5.87
CA LYS A 626 14.77 38.87 -7.03
C LYS A 626 14.02 38.01 -8.05
N GLN A 627 13.32 36.97 -7.62
CA GLN A 627 12.55 36.13 -8.53
C GLN A 627 11.47 36.94 -9.28
N PHE A 628 10.80 37.84 -8.59
CA PHE A 628 9.80 38.71 -9.23
C PHE A 628 10.43 39.69 -10.25
N GLN A 629 11.64 40.18 -10.01
CA GLN A 629 12.34 41.13 -10.93
C GLN A 629 13.02 40.37 -12.07
N ASP A 630 13.69 39.27 -11.81
CA ASP A 630 14.60 38.62 -12.75
C ASP A 630 13.93 37.50 -13.56
N ASN A 631 12.76 36.99 -13.12
CA ASN A 631 12.04 35.93 -13.80
C ASN A 631 10.69 36.40 -14.35
N PRO A 632 10.61 36.73 -15.68
CA PRO A 632 9.38 37.23 -16.31
C PRO A 632 8.19 36.26 -16.19
N SER A 633 8.46 34.94 -16.20
CA SER A 633 7.43 33.91 -16.06
C SER A 633 6.84 33.91 -14.66
N PHE A 634 7.68 34.02 -13.63
CA PHE A 634 7.25 34.12 -12.25
C PHE A 634 6.47 35.40 -11.97
N LYS A 635 6.96 36.54 -12.52
CA LYS A 635 6.27 37.83 -12.42
C LYS A 635 4.88 37.76 -13.01
N LYS A 636 4.75 37.22 -14.23
CA LYS A 636 3.46 37.06 -14.91
C LYS A 636 2.54 36.15 -14.11
N TRP A 637 3.03 34.99 -13.66
CA TRP A 637 2.27 34.06 -12.87
C TRP A 637 1.72 34.70 -11.59
N LEU A 638 2.57 35.39 -10.81
CA LEU A 638 2.15 36.00 -9.55
C LEU A 638 1.15 37.15 -9.80
N SER A 639 1.32 37.91 -10.89
CA SER A 639 0.36 38.95 -11.29
C SER A 639 -1.01 38.38 -11.66
N ASP A 640 -1.03 37.28 -12.43
CA ASP A 640 -2.26 36.59 -12.80
C ASP A 640 -2.94 35.96 -11.58
N LEU A 641 -2.19 35.32 -10.70
CA LEU A 641 -2.71 34.74 -9.46
C LEU A 641 -3.36 35.79 -8.56
N VAL A 642 -2.67 36.89 -8.30
CA VAL A 642 -3.18 37.98 -7.45
C VAL A 642 -4.42 38.63 -8.05
N PHE A 643 -4.41 38.86 -9.35
CA PHE A 643 -5.58 39.45 -10.03
C PHE A 643 -6.79 38.53 -9.94
N ASN A 644 -6.64 37.25 -10.28
CA ASN A 644 -7.74 36.25 -10.24
C ASN A 644 -8.33 36.05 -8.83
N LEU A 645 -7.49 36.12 -7.80
CA LEU A 645 -7.97 35.98 -6.41
C LEU A 645 -8.63 37.27 -5.89
N THR A 646 -8.23 38.43 -6.34
CA THR A 646 -8.65 39.71 -5.76
C THR A 646 -9.68 40.47 -6.57
N TYR A 647 -9.78 40.22 -7.90
CA TYR A 647 -10.72 40.93 -8.74
C TYR A 647 -12.17 40.59 -8.44
N ASN A 648 -12.93 41.58 -8.02
CA ASN A 648 -14.38 41.51 -7.86
C ASN A 648 -15.02 42.87 -8.16
N LYS A 649 -16.18 42.89 -8.83
CA LYS A 649 -16.87 44.08 -9.21
C LYS A 649 -17.43 44.94 -8.05
N ASP A 650 -17.47 44.37 -6.85
CA ASP A 650 -17.90 45.07 -5.64
C ASP A 650 -16.76 45.87 -5.01
N GLY A 651 -15.52 45.65 -5.44
CA GLY A 651 -14.30 46.29 -4.92
C GLY A 651 -14.06 46.01 -3.42
N LYS A 652 -14.46 44.85 -2.96
CA LYS A 652 -14.21 44.40 -1.60
C LYS A 652 -12.77 43.87 -1.49
N PRO A 653 -12.08 44.15 -0.36
CA PRO A 653 -10.77 43.58 -0.11
C PRO A 653 -10.86 42.04 -0.01
N TYR A 654 -9.85 41.36 -0.52
CA TYR A 654 -9.71 39.94 -0.38
C TYR A 654 -9.36 39.56 1.07
N GLU A 655 -10.14 38.67 1.67
CA GLU A 655 -9.87 38.12 3.00
C GLU A 655 -9.25 36.74 2.86
N ILE A 656 -8.13 36.50 3.55
CA ILE A 656 -7.47 35.20 3.59
C ILE A 656 -8.46 34.21 4.23
N PRO A 657 -8.79 33.10 3.57
CA PRO A 657 -9.67 32.08 4.16
C PRO A 657 -9.08 31.59 5.49
N VAL A 658 -9.78 31.83 6.57
CA VAL A 658 -9.39 31.34 7.89
C VAL A 658 -9.56 29.82 7.86
N GLN A 659 -8.46 29.10 7.75
CA GLN A 659 -8.46 27.67 7.99
C GLN A 659 -8.90 27.46 9.45
N ASN A 660 -10.12 26.96 9.63
CA ASN A 660 -10.59 26.49 10.94
C ASN A 660 -9.61 25.40 11.44
N ARG A 661 -8.68 25.82 12.28
CA ARG A 661 -7.99 24.89 13.19
C ARG A 661 -9.04 24.40 14.18
N LYS A 662 -9.74 23.33 13.82
CA LYS A 662 -10.37 22.49 14.83
C LYS A 662 -9.33 21.48 15.28
N ASN A 663 -9.02 21.59 16.55
CA ASN A 663 -8.15 20.76 17.39
C ASN A 663 -8.24 19.27 17.09
#